data_40e58b6e4de6d8f73aee001bca25d784
#
_entry.id   40e58b6e4de6d8f73aee001bca25d784
#
_cell.length_a   1.000
_cell.length_b   1.000
_cell.length_c   1.000
_cell.angle_alpha   90.00
_cell.angle_beta   90.00
_cell.angle_gamma   90.00
#
_symmetry.space_group_name_H-M   'P 1'
#
loop_
_entity.id
_entity.type
_entity.pdbx_description
1 polymer ?
#
loop_
_entity_poly.entity_id
_entity_poly.type
_entity_poly.pdbx_seq_one_letter_code
_entity_poly.pdbx_strand_id
1 'polypeptide(L)'
;MANGEFDHDRCEATVSTVGANHDILKQNHLLASVILRNALSELCSRYKMPNGEMEEKMDKFIVNIIHRPEMVPEYAEKVTGHGKEEDLGRKALLTESLDIFKFQQETAHKNGLKTTIQMTYASLFNDEAVALAKADHEKYGDEIALSLLGLPCTEFREKYKTKDFCIWMFSMEDKKSIVDDVFGKFHEKFGFYPESTGSYYMDADLTNYIKATYPTVKCAVATCWEEGPKAYHTCNNSWYTFMDGGPWAPWIPSKQNTHAPAANEAEDSGVVAIPHLSRDLLACYDGNGSNFGTHPQNVLRGMIYDTKTWEYPYLYNLIDQYRSLEKYNNGYAYNMMFVGPGWLNKMGRWEQPYELLKKSYEDGMKYYGDLKKEGKLTDMTMAEFADYYRQKKTYTEPECALWRDILYGSDKQLFWYCDPFMRACVNMDQGGAIVDLRPYAAKLEWPVGIGTKHVTDASYPFLIQEKYRAGYFTHYAGEGTVRSAKLKHNGEEVDLCLCRTKAHFSQEGNTRILTLDPVDIEFYDLTVKLQTIVSFEEGSSAIKIERKILEMSDPNAEVELNEYIVACYGTTEYSEDMMGITLSTKKSEEVETLDYEYKCREMEKADADEVRAVIPQIETAVSMSTNAEGAVGYVKEGYAFSPMFTLGYNSKIKDKEVVATWLKLEKAN
;
A
#
# COMPACT_ATOMS: atom_id res chain seq x y z
N MET A 1 -25.54 31.67 -44.04
CA MET A 1 -25.07 31.30 -45.38
C MET A 1 -23.70 31.90 -45.56
N ALA A 2 -22.68 31.13 -45.42
CA ALA A 2 -21.34 31.33 -46.01
C ALA A 2 -20.60 30.00 -45.82
N ASN A 3 -20.42 29.31 -46.93
CA ASN A 3 -19.63 28.08 -47.03
C ASN A 3 -18.15 28.44 -46.88
N GLY A 4 -17.46 27.89 -45.90
CA GLY A 4 -16.01 27.89 -45.81
C GLY A 4 -15.55 26.46 -46.02
N GLU A 5 -14.98 26.20 -47.18
CA GLU A 5 -14.26 24.97 -47.48
C GLU A 5 -13.06 24.85 -46.55
N PHE A 6 -12.93 23.72 -45.86
CA PHE A 6 -11.74 23.37 -45.07
C PHE A 6 -10.65 22.85 -46.02
N ASP A 7 -9.53 23.55 -46.07
CA ASP A 7 -8.34 23.20 -46.85
C ASP A 7 -7.59 22.05 -46.15
N HIS A 8 -7.75 20.85 -46.67
CA HIS A 8 -7.18 19.62 -46.17
C HIS A 8 -5.64 19.55 -46.28
N ASP A 9 -5.06 20.25 -47.23
CA ASP A 9 -3.61 20.16 -47.52
C ASP A 9 -2.75 20.95 -46.52
N ARG A 10 -3.33 21.89 -45.78
CA ARG A 10 -2.61 22.62 -44.72
C ARG A 10 -2.49 21.84 -43.39
N CYS A 11 -3.37 20.89 -43.15
CA CYS A 11 -3.30 20.08 -41.96
C CYS A 11 -2.24 18.99 -42.04
N GLU A 12 -2.01 18.39 -43.20
CA GLU A 12 -1.01 17.33 -43.35
C GLU A 12 0.44 17.86 -43.22
N ALA A 13 0.72 19.07 -43.69
CA ALA A 13 2.05 19.69 -43.57
C ALA A 13 2.41 20.04 -42.11
N THR A 14 1.42 20.36 -41.29
CA THR A 14 1.65 20.70 -39.86
C THR A 14 1.85 19.44 -38.99
N VAL A 15 1.16 18.35 -39.30
CA VAL A 15 1.30 17.07 -38.57
C VAL A 15 2.64 16.42 -38.91
N SER A 16 3.14 16.50 -40.14
CA SER A 16 4.45 15.94 -40.51
C SER A 16 5.62 16.67 -39.83
N THR A 17 5.50 17.99 -39.63
CA THR A 17 6.56 18.80 -39.02
C THR A 17 6.63 18.62 -37.52
N VAL A 18 5.49 18.36 -36.85
CA VAL A 18 5.44 18.05 -35.41
C VAL A 18 5.98 16.64 -35.15
N GLY A 19 5.67 15.66 -36.01
CA GLY A 19 6.20 14.30 -35.91
C GLY A 19 7.73 14.25 -36.05
N ALA A 20 8.30 14.96 -37.03
CA ALA A 20 9.75 15.00 -37.25
C ALA A 20 10.51 15.67 -36.09
N ASN A 21 9.96 16.71 -35.46
CA ASN A 21 10.56 17.33 -34.28
C ASN A 21 10.47 16.46 -33.04
N HIS A 22 9.43 15.62 -32.91
CA HIS A 22 9.28 14.70 -31.77
C HIS A 22 10.30 13.56 -31.82
N ASP A 23 10.64 13.07 -33.01
CA ASP A 23 11.65 12.00 -33.16
C ASP A 23 13.07 12.52 -32.97
N ILE A 24 13.37 13.75 -33.38
CA ILE A 24 14.65 14.42 -33.11
C ILE A 24 14.82 14.68 -31.59
N LEU A 25 13.77 15.07 -30.88
CA LEU A 25 13.79 15.26 -29.43
C LEU A 25 14.00 13.95 -28.70
N LYS A 26 13.36 12.85 -29.14
CA LYS A 26 13.58 11.50 -28.56
C LYS A 26 15.01 11.00 -28.78
N GLN A 27 15.57 11.16 -29.96
CA GLN A 27 16.96 10.77 -30.24
C GLN A 27 17.96 11.58 -29.43
N ASN A 28 17.74 12.88 -29.25
CA ASN A 28 18.60 13.72 -28.41
C ASN A 28 18.49 13.39 -26.91
N HIS A 29 17.31 13.01 -26.40
CA HIS A 29 17.14 12.54 -25.04
C HIS A 29 17.83 11.18 -24.79
N LEU A 30 17.78 10.28 -25.75
CA LEU A 30 18.46 8.98 -25.65
C LEU A 30 19.97 9.17 -25.67
N LEU A 31 20.47 10.03 -26.55
CA LEU A 31 21.91 10.36 -26.65
C LEU A 31 22.42 11.06 -25.38
N ALA A 32 21.66 12.01 -24.84
CA ALA A 32 21.98 12.71 -23.61
C ALA A 32 22.01 11.75 -22.40
N SER A 33 21.08 10.82 -22.32
CA SER A 33 21.04 9.82 -21.22
C SER A 33 22.22 8.83 -21.29
N VAL A 34 22.64 8.43 -22.49
CA VAL A 34 23.81 7.54 -22.69
C VAL A 34 25.09 8.29 -22.37
N ILE A 35 25.21 9.55 -22.76
CA ILE A 35 26.39 10.39 -22.47
C ILE A 35 26.49 10.66 -20.95
N LEU A 36 25.37 10.93 -20.27
CA LEU A 36 25.35 11.12 -18.81
C LEU A 36 25.70 9.83 -18.06
N ARG A 37 25.20 8.67 -18.48
CA ARG A 37 25.58 7.37 -17.89
C ARG A 37 27.06 7.07 -18.04
N ASN A 38 27.62 7.34 -19.21
CA ASN A 38 29.06 7.11 -19.43
C ASN A 38 29.93 8.10 -18.65
N ALA A 39 29.53 9.36 -18.54
CA ALA A 39 30.22 10.37 -17.76
C ALA A 39 30.13 10.09 -16.25
N LEU A 40 28.99 9.61 -15.73
CA LEU A 40 28.84 9.17 -14.33
C LEU A 40 29.68 7.92 -14.05
N SER A 41 29.71 6.96 -14.94
CA SER A 41 30.55 5.75 -14.82
C SER A 41 32.06 6.11 -14.78
N GLU A 42 32.48 7.06 -15.60
CA GLU A 42 33.87 7.53 -15.63
C GLU A 42 34.23 8.39 -14.42
N LEU A 43 33.30 9.16 -13.87
CA LEU A 43 33.49 9.89 -12.60
C LEU A 43 33.56 8.94 -11.41
N CYS A 44 32.73 7.92 -11.33
CA CYS A 44 32.79 6.90 -10.28
C CYS A 44 34.11 6.09 -10.32
N SER A 45 34.69 5.87 -11.52
CA SER A 45 35.96 5.17 -11.65
C SER A 45 37.19 6.00 -11.23
N ARG A 46 37.07 7.34 -11.18
CA ARG A 46 38.22 8.27 -10.82
C ARG A 46 38.26 8.59 -9.34
N TYR A 47 37.23 8.36 -8.55
CA TYR A 47 37.24 8.55 -7.10
C TYR A 47 37.39 7.21 -6.37
N LYS A 48 38.64 6.70 -6.35
CA LYS A 48 39.03 5.68 -5.37
C LYS A 48 39.17 6.36 -4.01
N MET A 49 38.23 6.11 -3.12
CA MET A 49 38.43 6.41 -1.69
C MET A 49 39.39 5.41 -1.05
N PRO A 50 40.16 5.81 -0.05
CA PRO A 50 41.14 4.92 0.58
C PRO A 50 40.45 3.80 1.37
N ASN A 51 41.02 2.60 1.27
CA ASN A 51 40.59 1.39 1.95
C ASN A 51 40.55 1.59 3.48
N GLY A 52 39.36 1.76 4.04
CA GLY A 52 39.04 1.39 5.39
C GLY A 52 38.05 0.23 5.29
N GLU A 53 38.31 -0.83 6.02
CA GLU A 53 37.44 -1.99 6.10
C GLU A 53 36.02 -1.57 6.58
N MET A 54 35.18 -1.22 5.64
CA MET A 54 33.72 -1.34 5.82
C MET A 54 33.38 -2.74 5.33
N GLU A 55 32.92 -3.62 6.22
CA GLU A 55 32.07 -4.73 5.82
C GLU A 55 31.02 -4.16 4.86
N GLU A 56 31.07 -4.53 3.60
CA GLU A 56 30.02 -4.25 2.65
C GLU A 56 28.75 -4.88 3.26
N LYS A 57 27.92 -4.04 3.88
CA LYS A 57 26.54 -4.38 4.17
C LYS A 57 25.93 -4.65 2.81
N MET A 58 25.90 -5.92 2.41
CA MET A 58 25.28 -6.34 1.16
C MET A 58 23.82 -5.96 1.25
N ASP A 59 23.45 -4.89 0.56
CA ASP A 59 22.08 -4.49 0.38
C ASP A 59 21.28 -5.67 -0.19
N LYS A 60 20.19 -6.05 0.49
CA LYS A 60 19.41 -7.21 0.09
C LYS A 60 18.06 -6.78 -0.47
N PHE A 61 17.99 -6.74 -1.78
CA PHE A 61 16.72 -6.73 -2.47
C PHE A 61 16.20 -8.16 -2.62
N ILE A 62 15.15 -8.50 -1.89
CA ILE A 62 14.55 -9.83 -1.86
C ILE A 62 13.31 -9.87 -2.71
N VAL A 63 13.18 -10.93 -3.50
CA VAL A 63 12.01 -11.14 -4.35
C VAL A 63 11.40 -12.52 -4.08
N ASN A 64 10.10 -12.55 -3.81
CA ASN A 64 9.30 -13.75 -3.90
C ASN A 64 8.60 -13.80 -5.26
N ILE A 65 8.82 -14.87 -6.02
CA ILE A 65 8.10 -15.15 -7.26
C ILE A 65 7.10 -16.26 -6.95
N ILE A 66 5.82 -15.94 -7.09
CA ILE A 66 4.73 -16.85 -6.72
C ILE A 66 3.97 -17.26 -7.98
N HIS A 67 3.84 -18.56 -8.18
CA HIS A 67 3.00 -19.16 -9.21
C HIS A 67 1.88 -19.96 -8.55
N ARG A 68 0.66 -19.76 -9.01
CA ARG A 68 -0.50 -20.43 -8.45
C ARG A 68 -1.29 -21.12 -9.56
N PRO A 69 -1.23 -22.44 -9.67
CA PRO A 69 -2.08 -23.19 -10.62
C PRO A 69 -3.54 -23.10 -10.15
N GLU A 70 -4.33 -22.27 -10.81
CA GLU A 70 -5.74 -22.04 -10.50
C GLU A 70 -6.61 -22.88 -11.42
N MET A 71 -6.95 -24.09 -11.00
CA MET A 71 -7.83 -24.97 -11.73
C MET A 71 -9.26 -24.76 -11.28
N VAL A 72 -10.07 -24.15 -12.13
CA VAL A 72 -11.46 -23.83 -11.85
C VAL A 72 -12.35 -24.91 -12.45
N PRO A 73 -13.35 -25.44 -11.73
CA PRO A 73 -14.23 -26.49 -12.27
C PRO A 73 -15.18 -25.96 -13.34
N GLU A 74 -15.69 -26.88 -14.16
CA GLU A 74 -16.58 -26.62 -15.30
C GLU A 74 -17.78 -25.74 -14.99
N TYR A 75 -18.33 -25.82 -13.78
CA TYR A 75 -19.49 -24.99 -13.39
C TYR A 75 -19.15 -23.50 -13.22
N ALA A 76 -17.90 -23.11 -13.23
CA ALA A 76 -17.50 -21.70 -13.18
C ALA A 76 -17.62 -20.98 -14.53
N GLU A 77 -18.07 -21.67 -15.59
CA GLU A 77 -18.22 -21.11 -16.93
C GLU A 77 -19.13 -19.85 -16.99
N LYS A 78 -20.05 -19.70 -16.06
CA LYS A 78 -21.02 -18.60 -16.02
C LYS A 78 -20.73 -17.56 -14.95
N VAL A 79 -19.51 -17.34 -14.61
CA VAL A 79 -19.21 -16.26 -13.66
C VAL A 79 -19.20 -14.94 -14.42
N THR A 80 -20.25 -14.17 -14.22
CA THR A 80 -20.31 -12.79 -14.69
C THR A 80 -19.34 -11.93 -13.92
N GLY A 81 -18.38 -11.36 -14.60
CA GLY A 81 -17.47 -10.36 -14.04
C GLY A 81 -17.40 -9.15 -14.95
N HIS A 82 -17.32 -7.94 -14.39
CA HIS A 82 -17.15 -6.70 -15.15
C HIS A 82 -18.22 -6.40 -16.22
N GLY A 83 -19.47 -6.84 -16.00
CA GLY A 83 -20.60 -6.56 -16.89
C GLY A 83 -20.59 -7.32 -18.22
N LYS A 84 -19.76 -8.34 -18.36
CA LYS A 84 -19.76 -9.27 -19.51
C LYS A 84 -20.52 -10.55 -19.15
N GLU A 85 -21.22 -11.13 -20.14
CA GLU A 85 -21.96 -12.39 -19.95
C GLU A 85 -21.00 -13.57 -19.64
N GLU A 86 -19.75 -13.50 -20.09
CA GLU A 86 -18.74 -14.53 -19.93
C GLU A 86 -17.41 -13.94 -19.42
N ASP A 87 -16.86 -14.46 -18.33
CA ASP A 87 -15.52 -14.14 -17.87
C ASP A 87 -14.48 -15.05 -18.55
N LEU A 88 -13.90 -14.58 -19.64
CA LEU A 88 -12.90 -15.30 -20.43
C LEU A 88 -11.66 -15.68 -19.60
N GLY A 89 -11.31 -14.88 -18.59
CA GLY A 89 -10.20 -15.20 -17.70
C GLY A 89 -10.47 -16.44 -16.85
N ARG A 90 -11.69 -16.59 -16.34
CA ARG A 90 -12.09 -17.80 -15.60
C ARG A 90 -12.24 -19.01 -16.49
N LYS A 91 -12.72 -18.82 -17.72
CA LYS A 91 -12.78 -19.89 -18.71
C LYS A 91 -11.37 -20.39 -19.06
N ALA A 92 -10.40 -19.48 -19.16
CA ALA A 92 -9.01 -19.83 -19.36
C ALA A 92 -8.44 -20.67 -18.20
N LEU A 93 -8.91 -20.46 -16.97
CA LEU A 93 -8.47 -21.28 -15.83
C LEU A 93 -8.89 -22.74 -15.93
N LEU A 94 -9.98 -23.05 -16.65
CA LEU A 94 -10.41 -24.42 -16.92
C LEU A 94 -9.51 -25.16 -17.92
N THR A 95 -9.05 -24.44 -18.94
CA THR A 95 -8.45 -25.05 -20.11
C THR A 95 -6.96 -24.78 -20.27
N GLU A 96 -6.49 -23.65 -19.73
CA GLU A 96 -5.14 -23.17 -19.97
C GLU A 96 -4.28 -23.10 -18.69
N SER A 97 -4.86 -23.26 -17.49
CA SER A 97 -4.15 -23.03 -16.23
C SER A 97 -2.89 -23.88 -16.08
N LEU A 98 -2.92 -25.14 -16.50
CA LEU A 98 -1.77 -26.02 -16.44
C LEU A 98 -0.66 -25.59 -17.42
N ASP A 99 -1.03 -25.23 -18.66
CA ASP A 99 -0.06 -24.78 -19.67
C ASP A 99 0.59 -23.46 -19.26
N ILE A 100 -0.21 -22.57 -18.68
CA ILE A 100 0.30 -21.28 -18.16
C ILE A 100 1.24 -21.53 -16.97
N PHE A 101 0.88 -22.41 -16.05
CA PHE A 101 1.73 -22.77 -14.93
C PHE A 101 3.07 -23.37 -15.40
N LYS A 102 3.06 -24.29 -16.36
CA LYS A 102 4.28 -24.82 -17.00
C LYS A 102 5.13 -23.71 -17.59
N PHE A 103 4.51 -22.84 -18.38
CA PHE A 103 5.19 -21.70 -19.00
C PHE A 103 5.84 -20.77 -17.96
N GLN A 104 5.15 -20.49 -16.85
CA GLN A 104 5.67 -19.64 -15.78
C GLN A 104 6.88 -20.29 -15.09
N GLN A 105 6.78 -21.56 -14.74
CA GLN A 105 7.89 -22.31 -14.13
C GLN A 105 9.11 -22.38 -15.06
N GLU A 106 8.92 -22.77 -16.31
CA GLU A 106 10.00 -22.81 -17.32
C GLU A 106 10.67 -21.46 -17.50
N THR A 107 9.88 -20.37 -17.50
CA THR A 107 10.40 -19.01 -17.68
C THR A 107 11.22 -18.57 -16.48
N ALA A 108 10.76 -18.84 -15.25
CA ALA A 108 11.52 -18.53 -14.04
C ALA A 108 12.84 -19.31 -14.00
N HIS A 109 12.77 -20.62 -14.18
CA HIS A 109 13.95 -21.51 -14.13
C HIS A 109 14.98 -21.22 -15.22
N LYS A 110 14.54 -20.87 -16.44
CA LYS A 110 15.41 -20.43 -17.53
C LYS A 110 16.25 -19.21 -17.14
N ASN A 111 15.72 -18.35 -16.27
CA ASN A 111 16.41 -17.18 -15.76
C ASN A 111 17.14 -17.43 -14.43
N GLY A 112 17.19 -18.68 -13.97
CA GLY A 112 17.89 -19.08 -12.74
C GLY A 112 17.16 -18.64 -11.45
N LEU A 113 15.85 -18.41 -11.53
CA LEU A 113 15.03 -17.93 -10.43
C LEU A 113 14.31 -19.11 -9.74
N LYS A 114 14.23 -19.04 -8.42
CA LYS A 114 13.47 -19.94 -7.56
C LYS A 114 12.06 -19.39 -7.35
N THR A 115 11.06 -20.25 -7.16
CA THR A 115 9.67 -19.88 -7.02
C THR A 115 9.00 -20.48 -5.79
N THR A 116 7.87 -19.91 -5.40
CA THR A 116 6.91 -20.56 -4.51
C THR A 116 5.69 -20.96 -5.31
N ILE A 117 5.39 -22.25 -5.32
CA ILE A 117 4.23 -22.84 -6.01
C ILE A 117 3.07 -22.91 -5.02
N GLN A 118 2.11 -22.00 -5.12
CA GLN A 118 0.91 -22.01 -4.28
C GLN A 118 -0.16 -22.93 -4.89
N MET A 119 -0.16 -24.20 -4.52
CA MET A 119 -1.20 -25.16 -4.94
C MET A 119 -2.56 -24.74 -4.41
N THR A 120 -3.55 -24.63 -5.27
CA THR A 120 -4.95 -24.46 -4.86
C THR A 120 -5.60 -25.81 -4.53
N TYR A 121 -6.69 -25.81 -3.76
CA TYR A 121 -7.40 -27.06 -3.47
C TYR A 121 -7.79 -27.82 -4.74
N ALA A 122 -8.30 -27.10 -5.75
CA ALA A 122 -8.64 -27.69 -7.05
C ALA A 122 -7.42 -28.30 -7.76
N SER A 123 -6.25 -27.67 -7.69
CA SER A 123 -5.05 -28.18 -8.34
C SER A 123 -4.47 -29.44 -7.68
N LEU A 124 -4.81 -29.71 -6.42
CA LEU A 124 -4.41 -30.95 -5.73
C LEU A 124 -5.09 -32.21 -6.30
N PHE A 125 -6.17 -32.06 -7.05
CA PHE A 125 -6.82 -33.15 -7.79
C PHE A 125 -6.29 -33.34 -9.22
N ASN A 126 -5.36 -32.50 -9.66
CA ASN A 126 -4.71 -32.62 -10.95
C ASN A 126 -3.31 -33.28 -10.79
N ASP A 127 -3.21 -34.57 -11.15
CA ASP A 127 -1.98 -35.32 -10.95
C ASP A 127 -0.79 -34.78 -11.76
N GLU A 128 -1.03 -34.14 -12.91
CA GLU A 128 0.03 -33.52 -13.71
C GLU A 128 0.57 -32.24 -13.03
N ALA A 129 -0.29 -31.40 -12.46
CA ALA A 129 0.14 -30.22 -11.69
C ALA A 129 0.92 -30.64 -10.43
N VAL A 130 0.46 -31.70 -9.74
CA VAL A 130 1.16 -32.24 -8.57
C VAL A 130 2.52 -32.81 -8.95
N ALA A 131 2.60 -33.57 -10.07
CA ALA A 131 3.85 -34.11 -10.54
C ALA A 131 4.86 -33.03 -10.96
N LEU A 132 4.39 -31.96 -11.62
CA LEU A 132 5.22 -30.82 -11.99
C LEU A 132 5.77 -30.12 -10.76
N ALA A 133 4.92 -29.83 -9.78
CA ALA A 133 5.34 -29.17 -8.55
C ALA A 133 6.41 -29.99 -7.79
N LYS A 134 6.27 -31.31 -7.72
CA LYS A 134 7.28 -32.21 -7.14
C LYS A 134 8.61 -32.19 -7.91
N ALA A 135 8.54 -32.27 -9.24
CA ALA A 135 9.73 -32.25 -10.09
C ALA A 135 10.50 -30.94 -9.97
N ASP A 136 9.80 -29.81 -9.91
CA ASP A 136 10.41 -28.49 -9.79
C ASP A 136 10.98 -28.28 -8.38
N HIS A 137 10.29 -28.74 -7.33
CA HIS A 137 10.82 -28.76 -5.97
C HIS A 137 12.13 -29.54 -5.86
N GLU A 138 12.17 -30.78 -6.40
CA GLU A 138 13.36 -31.63 -6.37
C GLU A 138 14.52 -31.06 -7.18
N LYS A 139 14.23 -30.46 -8.33
CA LYS A 139 15.24 -30.00 -9.27
C LYS A 139 15.76 -28.61 -9.00
N TYR A 140 14.89 -27.68 -8.61
CA TYR A 140 15.22 -26.25 -8.53
C TYR A 140 15.15 -25.69 -7.10
N GLY A 141 14.61 -26.49 -6.16
CA GLY A 141 14.42 -26.05 -4.78
C GLY A 141 13.24 -25.11 -4.60
N ASP A 142 12.27 -25.16 -5.49
CA ASP A 142 11.03 -24.41 -5.35
C ASP A 142 10.27 -24.85 -4.10
N GLU A 143 9.60 -23.93 -3.46
CA GLU A 143 8.70 -24.26 -2.36
C GLU A 143 7.35 -24.73 -2.90
N ILE A 144 6.83 -25.83 -2.35
CA ILE A 144 5.43 -26.21 -2.55
C ILE A 144 4.62 -25.69 -1.37
N ALA A 145 3.83 -24.67 -1.63
CA ALA A 145 2.97 -23.99 -0.68
C ALA A 145 1.48 -24.25 -0.97
N LEU A 146 0.60 -23.78 -0.10
CA LEU A 146 -0.83 -24.01 -0.22
C LEU A 146 -1.58 -22.68 -0.28
N SER A 147 -2.48 -22.52 -1.24
CA SER A 147 -3.40 -21.38 -1.33
C SER A 147 -4.78 -21.75 -0.81
N LEU A 148 -5.30 -20.96 0.13
CA LEU A 148 -6.70 -20.98 0.56
C LEU A 148 -7.61 -20.11 -0.32
N LEU A 149 -7.06 -19.53 -1.37
CA LEU A 149 -7.81 -18.95 -2.47
C LEU A 149 -8.00 -20.02 -3.55
N GLY A 150 -9.13 -19.96 -4.26
CA GLY A 150 -9.42 -20.97 -5.29
C GLY A 150 -9.83 -22.33 -4.69
N LEU A 151 -10.57 -22.29 -3.59
CA LEU A 151 -11.16 -23.48 -2.96
C LEU A 151 -12.17 -24.22 -3.85
N PRO A 152 -12.98 -23.55 -4.71
CA PRO A 152 -14.06 -24.24 -5.40
C PRO A 152 -13.54 -25.27 -6.40
N CYS A 153 -13.88 -26.50 -6.12
CA CYS A 153 -13.84 -27.62 -7.02
C CYS A 153 -15.10 -28.48 -6.79
N THR A 154 -15.30 -29.50 -7.57
CA THR A 154 -16.48 -30.37 -7.46
C THR A 154 -16.57 -30.95 -6.06
N GLU A 155 -15.46 -31.47 -5.55
CA GLU A 155 -15.35 -32.07 -4.22
C GLU A 155 -15.70 -31.09 -3.10
N PHE A 156 -15.19 -29.85 -3.19
CA PHE A 156 -15.48 -28.82 -2.22
C PHE A 156 -16.97 -28.48 -2.18
N ARG A 157 -17.57 -28.30 -3.36
CA ARG A 157 -19.00 -27.97 -3.46
C ARG A 157 -19.91 -29.11 -3.00
N GLU A 158 -19.56 -30.33 -3.29
CA GLU A 158 -20.30 -31.50 -2.84
C GLU A 158 -20.26 -31.63 -1.32
N LYS A 159 -19.12 -31.33 -0.70
CA LYS A 159 -18.95 -31.41 0.75
C LYS A 159 -19.64 -30.26 1.48
N TYR A 160 -19.31 -29.03 1.12
CA TYR A 160 -19.74 -27.85 1.87
C TYR A 160 -21.06 -27.24 1.38
N LYS A 161 -21.63 -27.73 0.27
CA LYS A 161 -22.92 -27.29 -0.28
C LYS A 161 -23.03 -25.79 -0.51
N THR A 162 -21.91 -25.14 -0.85
CA THR A 162 -21.79 -23.69 -0.99
C THR A 162 -21.36 -23.29 -2.39
N LYS A 163 -21.68 -22.04 -2.75
CA LYS A 163 -21.12 -21.37 -3.92
C LYS A 163 -19.97 -20.43 -3.55
N ASP A 164 -19.78 -20.15 -2.26
CA ASP A 164 -18.73 -19.27 -1.77
C ASP A 164 -17.36 -19.93 -1.94
N PHE A 165 -16.38 -19.12 -2.20
CA PHE A 165 -15.02 -19.54 -2.50
C PHE A 165 -13.96 -18.77 -1.71
N CYS A 166 -14.40 -17.84 -0.87
CA CYS A 166 -13.52 -17.02 -0.06
C CYS A 166 -13.51 -17.55 1.37
N ILE A 167 -12.36 -17.99 1.85
CA ILE A 167 -12.25 -18.58 3.19
C ILE A 167 -12.80 -17.67 4.29
N TRP A 168 -12.65 -16.36 4.14
CA TRP A 168 -13.15 -15.37 5.12
C TRP A 168 -14.66 -15.26 5.20
N MET A 169 -15.40 -15.87 4.27
CA MET A 169 -16.87 -15.86 4.25
C MET A 169 -17.51 -16.89 5.15
N PHE A 170 -16.75 -17.84 5.61
CA PHE A 170 -17.27 -18.97 6.37
C PHE A 170 -17.27 -18.70 7.88
N SER A 171 -18.12 -19.41 8.61
CA SER A 171 -18.06 -19.46 10.06
C SER A 171 -16.69 -20.00 10.51
N MET A 172 -16.27 -19.70 11.74
CA MET A 172 -14.98 -20.21 12.24
C MET A 172 -14.95 -21.75 12.31
N GLU A 173 -16.08 -22.40 12.56
CA GLU A 173 -16.18 -23.85 12.53
C GLU A 173 -15.94 -24.40 11.11
N ASP A 174 -16.58 -23.82 10.12
CA ASP A 174 -16.38 -24.19 8.72
C ASP A 174 -14.95 -23.88 8.25
N LYS A 175 -14.39 -22.72 8.62
CA LYS A 175 -13.00 -22.37 8.31
C LYS A 175 -12.02 -23.44 8.80
N LYS A 176 -12.16 -23.90 10.05
CA LYS A 176 -11.33 -24.99 10.61
C LYS A 176 -11.48 -26.26 9.80
N SER A 177 -12.72 -26.67 9.54
CA SER A 177 -13.00 -27.87 8.75
C SER A 177 -12.41 -27.79 7.34
N ILE A 178 -12.55 -26.63 6.67
CA ILE A 178 -12.00 -26.39 5.33
C ILE A 178 -10.47 -26.45 5.37
N VAL A 179 -9.84 -25.80 6.34
CA VAL A 179 -8.37 -25.82 6.47
C VAL A 179 -7.88 -27.24 6.68
N ASP A 180 -8.50 -28.01 7.57
CA ASP A 180 -8.09 -29.39 7.83
C ASP A 180 -8.22 -30.27 6.59
N ASP A 181 -9.28 -30.11 5.80
CA ASP A 181 -9.45 -30.83 4.53
C ASP A 181 -8.37 -30.45 3.51
N VAL A 182 -8.14 -29.15 3.33
CA VAL A 182 -7.22 -28.66 2.31
C VAL A 182 -5.78 -29.02 2.67
N PHE A 183 -5.40 -28.87 3.95
CA PHE A 183 -4.08 -29.26 4.45
C PHE A 183 -3.90 -30.79 4.47
N GLY A 184 -4.96 -31.52 4.83
CA GLY A 184 -4.96 -32.98 4.75
C GLY A 184 -4.78 -33.50 3.32
N LYS A 185 -5.46 -32.88 2.35
CA LYS A 185 -5.30 -33.23 0.92
C LYS A 185 -3.90 -32.88 0.40
N PHE A 186 -3.35 -31.74 0.83
CA PHE A 186 -1.97 -31.37 0.51
C PHE A 186 -0.99 -32.41 1.05
N HIS A 187 -1.14 -32.81 2.31
CA HIS A 187 -0.29 -33.83 2.93
C HIS A 187 -0.43 -35.20 2.24
N GLU A 188 -1.64 -35.59 1.83
CA GLU A 188 -1.88 -36.80 1.04
C GLU A 188 -1.05 -36.80 -0.26
N LYS A 189 -0.98 -35.64 -0.94
CA LYS A 189 -0.28 -35.54 -2.24
C LYS A 189 1.23 -35.41 -2.10
N PHE A 190 1.72 -34.71 -1.09
CA PHE A 190 3.14 -34.35 -0.97
C PHE A 190 3.88 -35.07 0.14
N GLY A 191 3.19 -35.61 1.17
CA GLY A 191 3.79 -36.32 2.28
C GLY A 191 4.31 -35.42 3.42
N PHE A 192 4.13 -34.09 3.30
CA PHE A 192 4.46 -33.10 4.32
C PHE A 192 3.39 -32.01 4.37
N TYR A 193 3.38 -31.20 5.43
CA TYR A 193 2.52 -30.01 5.53
C TYR A 193 3.25 -28.78 4.96
N PRO A 194 2.51 -27.80 4.37
CA PRO A 194 3.14 -26.63 3.77
C PRO A 194 3.80 -25.73 4.83
N GLU A 195 4.88 -25.07 4.44
CA GLU A 195 5.51 -24.03 5.26
C GLU A 195 4.93 -22.62 4.98
N SER A 196 4.22 -22.46 3.86
CA SER A 196 3.56 -21.21 3.49
C SER A 196 2.14 -21.48 3.00
N THR A 197 1.27 -20.50 3.30
CA THR A 197 -0.14 -20.54 2.89
C THR A 197 -0.64 -19.15 2.55
N GLY A 198 -1.94 -18.97 2.36
CA GLY A 198 -2.53 -17.65 2.29
C GLY A 198 -3.79 -17.57 1.46
N SER A 199 -4.42 -16.41 1.62
CA SER A 199 -5.59 -15.99 0.87
C SER A 199 -5.49 -14.47 0.66
N TYR A 200 -6.48 -13.86 0.03
CA TYR A 200 -6.54 -12.39 -0.05
C TYR A 200 -6.78 -11.75 1.33
N TYR A 201 -7.48 -12.45 2.19
CA TYR A 201 -7.67 -12.05 3.57
C TYR A 201 -7.67 -13.28 4.50
N MET A 202 -6.97 -13.15 5.60
CA MET A 202 -6.96 -14.14 6.68
C MET A 202 -7.16 -13.37 7.99
N ASP A 203 -8.27 -13.66 8.69
CA ASP A 203 -8.50 -13.09 10.01
C ASP A 203 -7.57 -13.70 11.06
N ALA A 204 -7.48 -13.04 12.22
CA ALA A 204 -6.57 -13.46 13.28
C ALA A 204 -6.91 -14.85 13.82
N ASP A 205 -8.19 -15.17 13.98
CA ASP A 205 -8.63 -16.49 14.49
C ASP A 205 -8.21 -17.62 13.55
N LEU A 206 -8.37 -17.41 12.23
CA LEU A 206 -7.94 -18.37 11.22
C LEU A 206 -6.43 -18.53 11.22
N THR A 207 -5.68 -17.43 11.27
CA THR A 207 -4.22 -17.44 11.30
C THR A 207 -3.70 -18.14 12.55
N ASN A 208 -4.27 -17.85 13.71
CA ASN A 208 -3.91 -18.48 14.97
C ASN A 208 -4.24 -19.99 14.97
N TYR A 209 -5.40 -20.37 14.41
CA TYR A 209 -5.77 -21.78 14.27
C TYR A 209 -4.78 -22.54 13.38
N ILE A 210 -4.45 -21.98 12.22
CA ILE A 210 -3.49 -22.59 11.28
C ILE A 210 -2.15 -22.78 12.00
N LYS A 211 -1.63 -21.73 12.65
CA LYS A 211 -0.33 -21.82 13.32
C LYS A 211 -0.31 -22.82 14.47
N ALA A 212 -1.39 -22.91 15.23
CA ALA A 212 -1.51 -23.88 16.34
C ALA A 212 -1.61 -25.34 15.87
N THR A 213 -2.35 -25.57 14.77
CA THR A 213 -2.61 -26.92 14.24
C THR A 213 -1.50 -27.39 13.29
N TYR A 214 -0.96 -26.49 12.51
CA TYR A 214 0.08 -26.74 11.49
C TYR A 214 1.31 -25.85 11.76
N PRO A 215 2.12 -26.17 12.78
CA PRO A 215 3.23 -25.32 13.23
C PRO A 215 4.34 -25.14 12.18
N THR A 216 4.34 -25.95 11.12
CA THR A 216 5.24 -25.80 9.96
C THR A 216 5.02 -24.49 9.23
N VAL A 217 3.81 -23.90 9.27
CA VAL A 217 3.50 -22.66 8.56
C VAL A 217 4.29 -21.50 9.16
N LYS A 218 5.10 -20.85 8.32
CA LYS A 218 6.00 -19.72 8.66
C LYS A 218 5.57 -18.42 7.97
N CYS A 219 4.98 -18.53 6.78
CA CYS A 219 4.62 -17.40 5.94
C CYS A 219 3.19 -17.48 5.45
N ALA A 220 2.54 -16.34 5.32
CA ALA A 220 1.19 -16.25 4.78
C ALA A 220 0.99 -15.02 3.90
N VAL A 221 0.32 -15.21 2.74
CA VAL A 221 -0.34 -14.09 2.06
C VAL A 221 -1.62 -13.80 2.83
N ALA A 222 -1.61 -12.78 3.67
CA ALA A 222 -2.65 -12.55 4.67
C ALA A 222 -3.59 -11.39 4.33
N THR A 223 -3.22 -10.51 3.42
CA THR A 223 -4.05 -9.38 3.00
C THR A 223 -3.75 -8.94 1.57
N CYS A 224 -4.73 -8.35 0.95
CA CYS A 224 -4.62 -7.59 -0.30
C CYS A 224 -4.98 -6.14 0.04
N TRP A 225 -4.01 -5.39 0.50
CA TRP A 225 -4.20 -4.09 1.14
C TRP A 225 -4.93 -3.03 0.30
N GLU A 226 -4.99 -3.20 -1.01
CA GLU A 226 -5.71 -2.32 -1.91
C GLU A 226 -7.03 -2.88 -2.43
N GLU A 227 -7.24 -4.19 -2.36
CA GLU A 227 -8.47 -4.82 -2.87
C GLU A 227 -9.47 -5.16 -1.76
N GLY A 228 -8.96 -5.64 -0.63
CA GLY A 228 -9.77 -6.03 0.52
C GLY A 228 -10.82 -7.12 0.25
N PRO A 229 -11.45 -7.66 1.28
CA PRO A 229 -12.46 -8.69 1.14
C PRO A 229 -13.68 -8.24 0.36
N LYS A 230 -14.04 -6.97 0.46
CA LYS A 230 -15.22 -6.39 -0.19
C LYS A 230 -15.17 -6.48 -1.72
N ALA A 231 -13.99 -6.35 -2.32
CA ALA A 231 -13.82 -6.44 -3.76
C ALA A 231 -14.32 -7.76 -4.34
N TYR A 232 -14.23 -8.83 -3.55
CA TYR A 232 -14.68 -10.16 -3.96
C TYR A 232 -16.16 -10.41 -3.74
N HIS A 233 -16.75 -9.73 -2.79
CA HIS A 233 -18.15 -9.92 -2.46
C HIS A 233 -19.09 -9.20 -3.37
N THR A 234 -18.77 -7.96 -3.65
CA THR A 234 -19.69 -7.11 -4.39
C THR A 234 -19.46 -7.18 -5.89
N CYS A 235 -18.31 -7.73 -6.35
CA CYS A 235 -17.86 -7.69 -7.75
C CYS A 235 -18.00 -6.31 -8.39
N ASN A 236 -18.18 -5.31 -7.57
CA ASN A 236 -18.47 -3.97 -8.02
C ASN A 236 -17.19 -3.21 -8.03
N ASN A 237 -16.45 -3.16 -9.10
CA ASN A 237 -15.45 -2.13 -9.36
C ASN A 237 -14.73 -1.51 -8.14
N SER A 238 -14.83 -2.15 -6.97
CA SER A 238 -14.28 -1.71 -5.71
C SER A 238 -12.85 -2.20 -5.51
N TRP A 239 -12.10 -2.29 -6.57
CA TRP A 239 -10.67 -2.47 -6.62
C TRP A 239 -9.96 -1.23 -6.09
N TYR A 240 -10.48 -0.70 -4.97
CA TYR A 240 -10.10 0.63 -4.56
C TYR A 240 -9.13 0.56 -3.41
N THR A 241 -8.07 1.08 -3.68
CA THR A 241 -6.96 1.57 -2.93
C THR A 241 -7.22 1.64 -1.44
N PHE A 242 -6.42 0.91 -0.65
CA PHE A 242 -6.32 1.05 0.81
C PHE A 242 -7.52 0.57 1.61
N MET A 243 -8.40 -0.21 1.03
CA MET A 243 -9.66 -0.56 1.68
C MET A 243 -9.50 -1.45 2.90
N ASP A 244 -8.60 -2.43 2.86
CA ASP A 244 -8.40 -3.32 3.99
C ASP A 244 -7.60 -2.70 5.13
N GLY A 245 -6.84 -1.64 4.83
CA GLY A 245 -6.08 -0.91 5.84
C GLY A 245 -4.88 -1.65 6.41
N GLY A 246 -4.47 -2.77 5.82
CA GLY A 246 -3.29 -3.52 6.22
C GLY A 246 -1.97 -2.87 5.78
N PRO A 247 -0.82 -3.40 6.23
CA PRO A 247 0.49 -2.97 5.77
C PRO A 247 0.69 -3.19 4.27
N TRP A 248 1.45 -2.30 3.64
CA TRP A 248 1.85 -2.39 2.23
C TRP A 248 3.16 -3.19 2.02
N ALA A 249 3.87 -3.48 3.07
CA ALA A 249 5.13 -4.23 3.13
C ALA A 249 4.97 -5.45 4.04
N PRO A 250 5.90 -6.41 4.04
CA PRO A 250 5.84 -7.55 4.94
C PRO A 250 5.82 -7.15 6.43
N TRP A 251 5.12 -7.95 7.25
CA TRP A 251 5.02 -7.71 8.68
C TRP A 251 4.82 -9.00 9.48
N ILE A 252 4.95 -8.94 10.80
CA ILE A 252 4.54 -10.00 11.71
C ILE A 252 3.15 -9.64 12.26
N PRO A 253 2.07 -10.35 11.88
CA PRO A 253 0.73 -10.00 12.33
C PRO A 253 0.53 -10.17 13.83
N SER A 254 -0.30 -9.31 14.43
CA SER A 254 -0.79 -9.48 15.77
C SER A 254 -1.78 -10.66 15.86
N LYS A 255 -1.74 -11.42 16.97
CA LYS A 255 -2.74 -12.43 17.28
C LYS A 255 -4.16 -11.88 17.42
N GLN A 256 -4.30 -10.57 17.67
CA GLN A 256 -5.58 -9.90 17.83
C GLN A 256 -6.15 -9.44 16.49
N ASN A 257 -5.27 -8.95 15.61
CA ASN A 257 -5.70 -8.45 14.28
C ASN A 257 -4.59 -8.67 13.24
N THR A 258 -4.91 -9.40 12.19
CA THR A 258 -3.94 -9.75 11.14
C THR A 258 -3.44 -8.52 10.37
N HIS A 259 -4.24 -7.45 10.25
CA HIS A 259 -3.84 -6.22 9.60
C HIS A 259 -2.87 -5.38 10.43
N ALA A 260 -2.87 -5.53 11.75
CA ALA A 260 -1.98 -4.76 12.59
C ALA A 260 -0.71 -5.56 12.91
N PRO A 261 0.50 -5.01 12.71
CA PRO A 261 1.73 -5.65 13.10
C PRO A 261 1.80 -5.86 14.62
N ALA A 262 2.43 -6.95 15.05
CA ALA A 262 2.72 -7.22 16.46
C ALA A 262 3.80 -6.27 16.99
N ALA A 263 3.61 -5.73 18.19
CA ALA A 263 4.56 -4.85 18.85
C ALA A 263 5.61 -5.61 19.69
N ASN A 264 5.36 -6.88 19.97
CA ASN A 264 6.19 -7.71 20.83
C ASN A 264 5.87 -9.21 20.65
N GLU A 265 6.66 -10.08 21.29
CA GLU A 265 6.52 -11.54 21.21
C GLU A 265 5.14 -12.05 21.72
N ALA A 266 4.55 -11.42 22.71
CA ALA A 266 3.25 -11.84 23.23
C ALA A 266 2.13 -11.65 22.19
N GLU A 267 2.23 -10.65 21.36
CA GLU A 267 1.28 -10.38 20.29
C GLU A 267 1.54 -11.18 19.00
N ASP A 268 2.73 -11.75 18.83
CA ASP A 268 3.18 -12.42 17.60
C ASP A 268 2.32 -13.64 17.25
N SER A 269 1.70 -13.61 16.06
CA SER A 269 0.89 -14.73 15.52
C SER A 269 1.71 -15.98 15.16
N GLY A 270 3.02 -15.89 15.11
CA GLY A 270 3.92 -16.97 14.73
C GLY A 270 4.16 -17.10 13.21
N VAL A 271 3.56 -16.25 12.38
CA VAL A 271 3.79 -16.22 10.93
C VAL A 271 4.36 -14.86 10.50
N VAL A 272 4.97 -14.83 9.33
CA VAL A 272 5.25 -13.59 8.60
C VAL A 272 4.18 -13.41 7.55
N ALA A 273 3.51 -12.28 7.56
CA ALA A 273 2.56 -11.91 6.53
C ALA A 273 3.24 -11.14 5.42
N ILE A 274 2.81 -11.40 4.20
CA ILE A 274 3.20 -10.62 3.02
C ILE A 274 1.94 -10.08 2.34
N PRO A 275 1.98 -8.85 1.79
CA PRO A 275 0.88 -8.36 0.98
C PRO A 275 0.79 -9.16 -0.31
N HIS A 276 -0.42 -9.28 -0.86
CA HIS A 276 -0.66 -10.09 -2.05
C HIS A 276 0.15 -9.64 -3.28
N LEU A 277 0.46 -8.36 -3.39
CA LEU A 277 1.17 -7.80 -4.53
C LEU A 277 1.99 -6.58 -4.13
N SER A 278 3.13 -6.42 -4.79
CA SER A 278 3.91 -5.19 -4.72
C SER A 278 3.46 -4.23 -5.82
N ARG A 279 2.69 -3.22 -5.44
CA ARG A 279 2.11 -2.24 -6.37
C ARG A 279 2.85 -0.91 -6.38
N ASP A 280 2.49 -0.06 -7.31
CA ASP A 280 2.88 1.35 -7.31
C ASP A 280 2.12 2.11 -6.22
N LEU A 281 2.81 2.45 -5.14
CA LEU A 281 2.22 3.03 -3.94
C LEU A 281 1.66 4.45 -4.17
N LEU A 282 2.20 5.20 -5.13
CA LEU A 282 1.71 6.52 -5.47
C LEU A 282 0.51 6.44 -6.41
N ALA A 283 0.60 5.65 -7.47
CA ALA A 283 -0.50 5.50 -8.40
C ALA A 283 -1.72 4.85 -7.75
N CYS A 284 -1.51 3.91 -6.84
CA CYS A 284 -2.59 3.35 -6.01
C CYS A 284 -3.23 4.41 -5.14
N TYR A 285 -2.46 5.24 -4.46
CA TYR A 285 -2.99 6.34 -3.66
C TYR A 285 -3.76 7.35 -4.52
N ASP A 286 -3.21 7.77 -5.65
CA ASP A 286 -3.90 8.68 -6.58
C ASP A 286 -5.16 8.05 -7.17
N GLY A 287 -5.29 6.74 -7.07
CA GLY A 287 -6.42 5.98 -7.57
C GLY A 287 -6.65 6.16 -9.06
N ASN A 288 -5.58 6.57 -9.73
CA ASN A 288 -5.64 6.78 -11.15
C ASN A 288 -5.90 5.47 -11.85
N GLY A 289 -7.12 5.31 -12.05
CA GLY A 289 -7.51 4.35 -12.97
C GLY A 289 -7.07 3.04 -12.69
N SER A 290 -6.68 3.07 -11.84
CA SER A 290 -6.17 2.26 -12.06
C SER A 290 -5.47 1.30 -11.40
N ASN A 291 -6.19 0.70 -10.74
CA ASN A 291 -6.14 -0.67 -10.46
C ASN A 291 -5.59 -1.49 -11.58
N PHE A 292 -5.91 -1.09 -12.77
CA PHE A 292 -5.53 -1.84 -13.95
C PHE A 292 -4.14 -1.46 -14.50
N GLY A 293 -3.72 -0.24 -14.36
CA GLY A 293 -2.43 0.22 -14.87
C GLY A 293 -1.24 -0.19 -14.01
N THR A 294 -1.43 -0.28 -12.69
CA THR A 294 -0.33 -0.36 -11.73
C THR A 294 -0.16 -1.71 -11.05
N HIS A 295 -1.14 -2.59 -11.16
CA HIS A 295 -1.03 -3.95 -10.69
C HIS A 295 0.02 -4.73 -11.50
N PRO A 296 0.94 -5.51 -10.92
CA PRO A 296 1.92 -6.28 -11.70
C PRO A 296 1.30 -7.13 -12.80
N GLN A 297 0.14 -7.74 -12.56
CA GLN A 297 -0.63 -8.42 -13.60
C GLN A 297 -1.19 -7.46 -14.64
N ASN A 298 -1.54 -6.25 -14.25
CA ASN A 298 -2.14 -5.25 -15.12
C ASN A 298 -1.09 -4.44 -15.88
N VAL A 299 0.13 -4.32 -15.36
CA VAL A 299 1.27 -3.76 -16.09
C VAL A 299 1.50 -4.51 -17.40
N LEU A 300 1.40 -5.82 -17.39
CA LEU A 300 1.47 -6.63 -18.61
C LEU A 300 0.42 -6.22 -19.65
N ARG A 301 -0.66 -5.60 -19.22
CA ARG A 301 -1.85 -5.33 -20.01
C ARG A 301 -2.15 -3.83 -20.20
N GLY A 302 -2.24 -3.08 -19.10
CA GLY A 302 -2.63 -1.68 -19.13
C GLY A 302 -1.65 -0.82 -19.90
N MET A 303 -0.38 -1.02 -19.66
CA MET A 303 0.65 -0.26 -20.33
C MET A 303 0.74 -0.60 -21.83
N ILE A 304 0.58 -1.87 -22.19
CA ILE A 304 0.48 -2.30 -23.59
C ILE A 304 -0.75 -1.68 -24.25
N TYR A 305 -1.87 -1.59 -23.53
CA TYR A 305 -3.10 -1.02 -24.03
C TYR A 305 -2.96 0.46 -24.36
N ASP A 306 -2.43 1.25 -23.44
CA ASP A 306 -2.30 2.69 -23.57
C ASP A 306 -1.24 3.08 -24.62
N THR A 307 -0.11 2.42 -24.61
CA THR A 307 1.03 2.74 -25.50
C THR A 307 1.05 1.90 -26.76
N LYS A 308 0.31 0.79 -26.80
CA LYS A 308 0.36 -0.25 -27.85
C LYS A 308 1.78 -0.77 -28.11
N THR A 309 2.63 -0.70 -27.10
CA THR A 309 3.98 -1.23 -27.11
C THR A 309 4.16 -2.15 -25.90
N TRP A 310 5.00 -3.18 -26.03
CA TRP A 310 5.37 -4.06 -24.95
C TRP A 310 6.69 -3.63 -24.27
N GLU A 311 7.47 -2.76 -24.90
CA GLU A 311 8.72 -2.22 -24.36
C GLU A 311 8.46 -1.03 -23.45
N TYR A 312 7.56 -1.19 -22.52
CA TYR A 312 7.26 -0.13 -21.59
C TYR A 312 8.17 -0.23 -20.35
N PRO A 313 8.91 0.83 -20.01
CA PRO A 313 9.87 0.79 -18.90
C PRO A 313 9.21 0.74 -17.53
N TYR A 314 7.90 0.87 -17.44
CA TYR A 314 7.18 0.96 -16.17
C TYR A 314 7.41 -0.26 -15.26
N LEU A 315 7.37 -1.49 -15.80
CA LEU A 315 7.63 -2.69 -15.00
C LEU A 315 9.03 -2.65 -14.38
N TYR A 316 10.03 -2.25 -15.15
CA TYR A 316 11.41 -2.12 -14.65
C TYR A 316 11.52 -0.98 -13.65
N ASN A 317 10.88 0.15 -13.91
CA ASN A 317 10.83 1.27 -12.98
C ASN A 317 10.14 0.89 -11.67
N LEU A 318 9.10 0.06 -11.71
CA LEU A 318 8.43 -0.46 -10.51
C LEU A 318 9.37 -1.36 -9.69
N ILE A 319 10.05 -2.28 -10.33
CA ILE A 319 11.04 -3.16 -9.68
C ILE A 319 12.17 -2.33 -9.08
N ASP A 320 12.72 -1.36 -9.82
CA ASP A 320 13.79 -0.50 -9.35
C ASP A 320 13.35 0.44 -8.23
N GLN A 321 12.09 0.89 -8.24
CA GLN A 321 11.54 1.69 -7.16
C GLN A 321 11.46 0.85 -5.86
N TYR A 322 11.01 -0.40 -5.93
CA TYR A 322 11.05 -1.30 -4.76
C TYR A 322 12.47 -1.57 -4.30
N ARG A 323 13.40 -1.85 -5.21
CA ARG A 323 14.81 -2.03 -4.86
C ARG A 323 15.40 -0.82 -4.15
N SER A 324 14.99 0.39 -4.53
CA SER A 324 15.49 1.62 -3.89
C SER A 324 15.04 1.78 -2.43
N LEU A 325 14.08 0.97 -1.95
CA LEU A 325 13.58 1.03 -0.57
C LEU A 325 14.63 0.53 0.46
N GLU A 326 15.67 -0.17 0.03
CA GLU A 326 16.80 -0.54 0.87
C GLU A 326 17.40 0.66 1.64
N LYS A 327 17.36 1.86 1.04
CA LYS A 327 17.85 3.11 1.62
C LYS A 327 17.07 3.55 2.86
N TYR A 328 15.84 3.11 2.99
CA TYR A 328 14.91 3.52 4.05
C TYR A 328 14.73 2.44 5.12
N ASN A 329 15.13 1.21 4.82
CA ASN A 329 14.86 0.02 5.61
C ASN A 329 16.14 -0.74 6.01
N ASN A 330 17.20 -0.02 6.41
CA ASN A 330 18.47 -0.59 6.90
C ASN A 330 19.12 -1.62 5.93
N GLY A 331 19.15 -1.32 4.62
CA GLY A 331 19.72 -2.18 3.59
C GLY A 331 18.85 -3.37 3.21
N TYR A 332 17.53 -3.27 3.40
CA TYR A 332 16.55 -4.29 3.05
C TYR A 332 15.47 -3.71 2.14
N ALA A 333 15.08 -4.46 1.13
CA ALA A 333 13.93 -4.17 0.30
C ALA A 333 13.25 -5.48 -0.13
N TYR A 334 11.94 -5.44 -0.29
CA TYR A 334 11.12 -6.60 -0.63
C TYR A 334 10.22 -6.32 -1.82
N ASN A 335 10.09 -7.31 -2.69
CA ASN A 335 9.15 -7.29 -3.80
C ASN A 335 8.50 -8.67 -3.96
N MET A 336 7.22 -8.69 -4.25
CA MET A 336 6.46 -9.89 -4.56
C MET A 336 5.95 -9.81 -5.98
N MET A 337 6.30 -10.81 -6.79
CA MET A 337 5.82 -10.95 -8.16
C MET A 337 4.85 -12.12 -8.27
N PHE A 338 3.64 -11.80 -8.63
CA PHE A 338 2.59 -12.77 -8.90
C PHE A 338 1.81 -12.39 -10.16
N VAL A 339 1.63 -13.32 -11.05
CA VAL A 339 0.72 -13.19 -12.20
C VAL A 339 -0.13 -14.45 -12.28
N GLY A 340 -1.42 -14.33 -11.98
CA GLY A 340 -2.35 -15.45 -12.04
C GLY A 340 -2.64 -15.90 -13.48
N PRO A 341 -2.98 -17.18 -13.68
CA PRO A 341 -3.28 -17.71 -15.01
C PRO A 341 -4.43 -17.00 -15.72
N GLY A 342 -5.39 -16.49 -14.97
CA GLY A 342 -6.51 -15.72 -15.53
C GLY A 342 -6.10 -14.41 -16.22
N TRP A 343 -4.86 -13.97 -16.06
CA TRP A 343 -4.31 -12.76 -16.64
C TRP A 343 -3.36 -13.03 -17.81
N LEU A 344 -2.74 -14.21 -17.83
CA LEU A 344 -1.76 -14.62 -18.82
C LEU A 344 -2.33 -15.78 -19.64
N ASN A 345 -3.36 -15.51 -20.45
CA ASN A 345 -4.08 -16.53 -21.20
C ASN A 345 -4.32 -16.15 -22.66
N LYS A 346 -4.58 -17.17 -23.49
CA LYS A 346 -4.82 -17.03 -24.93
C LYS A 346 -6.24 -16.56 -25.25
N MET A 347 -7.19 -16.71 -24.34
CA MET A 347 -8.58 -16.36 -24.57
C MET A 347 -8.85 -14.85 -24.64
N GLY A 348 -7.85 -14.03 -24.33
CA GLY A 348 -7.94 -12.59 -24.51
C GLY A 348 -8.93 -11.90 -23.58
N ARG A 349 -8.96 -12.26 -22.30
CA ARG A 349 -9.83 -11.68 -21.28
C ARG A 349 -9.96 -10.15 -21.39
N TRP A 350 -8.90 -9.50 -21.85
CA TRP A 350 -8.80 -8.05 -21.92
C TRP A 350 -8.48 -7.52 -23.31
N GLU A 351 -8.73 -8.33 -24.34
CA GLU A 351 -8.48 -7.94 -25.73
C GLU A 351 -6.99 -7.65 -26.04
N GLN A 352 -6.09 -8.14 -25.20
CA GLN A 352 -4.66 -7.98 -25.42
C GLN A 352 -4.09 -9.15 -26.19
N PRO A 353 -3.16 -8.91 -27.12
CA PRO A 353 -2.45 -10.00 -27.81
C PRO A 353 -1.69 -10.86 -26.80
N TYR A 354 -1.98 -12.14 -26.78
CA TYR A 354 -1.33 -13.09 -25.88
C TYR A 354 0.19 -13.07 -25.98
N GLU A 355 0.73 -12.96 -27.20
CA GLU A 355 2.18 -12.94 -27.42
C GLU A 355 2.86 -11.71 -26.78
N LEU A 356 2.17 -10.59 -26.70
CA LEU A 356 2.69 -9.42 -25.98
C LEU A 356 2.67 -9.62 -24.46
N LEU A 357 1.60 -10.20 -23.92
CA LEU A 357 1.52 -10.54 -22.50
C LEU A 357 2.60 -11.52 -22.10
N LYS A 358 2.76 -12.58 -22.91
CA LYS A 358 3.79 -13.59 -22.75
C LYS A 358 5.19 -12.98 -22.75
N LYS A 359 5.48 -12.17 -23.75
CA LYS A 359 6.79 -11.50 -23.87
C LYS A 359 7.06 -10.56 -22.71
N SER A 360 6.09 -9.78 -22.29
CA SER A 360 6.24 -8.89 -21.13
C SER A 360 6.55 -9.66 -19.84
N TYR A 361 5.91 -10.82 -19.66
CA TYR A 361 6.22 -11.71 -18.55
C TYR A 361 7.66 -12.28 -18.65
N GLU A 362 8.06 -12.77 -19.83
CA GLU A 362 9.42 -13.27 -20.09
C GLU A 362 10.49 -12.21 -19.82
N ASP A 363 10.26 -10.97 -20.28
CA ASP A 363 11.17 -9.85 -20.09
C ASP A 363 11.27 -9.44 -18.60
N GLY A 364 10.18 -9.49 -17.86
CA GLY A 364 10.17 -9.26 -16.40
C GLY A 364 10.98 -10.32 -15.65
N MET A 365 10.79 -11.60 -15.96
CA MET A 365 11.58 -12.67 -15.35
C MET A 365 13.06 -12.58 -15.73
N LYS A 366 13.35 -12.21 -16.98
CA LYS A 366 14.72 -11.95 -17.42
C LYS A 366 15.36 -10.81 -16.63
N TYR A 367 14.64 -9.72 -16.37
CA TYR A 367 15.15 -8.59 -15.60
C TYR A 367 15.50 -8.99 -14.16
N TYR A 368 14.64 -9.77 -13.49
CA TYR A 368 14.98 -10.33 -12.17
C TYR A 368 16.21 -11.26 -12.24
N GLY A 369 16.28 -12.12 -13.25
CA GLY A 369 17.41 -13.03 -13.44
C GLY A 369 18.72 -12.29 -13.69
N ASP A 370 18.70 -11.19 -14.42
CA ASP A 370 19.90 -10.36 -14.67
C ASP A 370 20.32 -9.63 -13.38
N LEU A 371 19.40 -9.06 -12.60
CA LEU A 371 19.68 -8.48 -11.30
C LEU A 371 20.30 -9.52 -10.32
N LYS A 372 19.80 -10.76 -10.34
CA LYS A 372 20.36 -11.85 -9.53
C LYS A 372 21.79 -12.17 -9.95
N LYS A 373 22.07 -12.31 -11.27
CA LYS A 373 23.43 -12.55 -11.79
C LYS A 373 24.42 -11.44 -11.44
N GLU A 374 23.93 -10.20 -11.34
CA GLU A 374 24.69 -9.05 -10.92
C GLU A 374 24.87 -8.94 -9.39
N GLY A 375 24.32 -9.87 -8.62
CA GLY A 375 24.36 -9.85 -7.15
C GLY A 375 23.47 -8.77 -6.51
N LYS A 376 22.55 -8.17 -7.27
CA LYS A 376 21.66 -7.08 -6.83
C LYS A 376 20.30 -7.59 -6.36
N LEU A 377 20.02 -8.87 -6.46
CA LEU A 377 18.77 -9.50 -6.09
C LEU A 377 19.02 -10.87 -5.46
N THR A 378 18.26 -11.18 -4.42
CA THR A 378 18.16 -12.51 -3.83
C THR A 378 16.73 -13.01 -4.00
N ASP A 379 16.53 -14.06 -4.77
CA ASP A 379 15.25 -14.76 -4.85
C ASP A 379 15.14 -15.72 -3.66
N MET A 380 14.03 -15.62 -2.95
CA MET A 380 13.70 -16.51 -1.84
C MET A 380 12.31 -17.12 -2.08
N THR A 381 12.09 -18.30 -1.57
CA THR A 381 10.74 -18.82 -1.39
C THR A 381 10.05 -18.08 -0.24
N MET A 382 8.74 -18.20 -0.10
CA MET A 382 8.01 -17.56 1.00
C MET A 382 8.51 -18.03 2.36
N ALA A 383 8.79 -19.31 2.53
CA ALA A 383 9.31 -19.87 3.78
C ALA A 383 10.73 -19.37 4.11
N GLU A 384 11.64 -19.35 3.13
CA GLU A 384 12.99 -18.79 3.27
C GLU A 384 12.94 -17.31 3.64
N PHE A 385 12.03 -16.57 3.00
CA PHE A 385 11.82 -15.17 3.31
C PHE A 385 11.33 -14.96 4.75
N ALA A 386 10.39 -15.77 5.21
CA ALA A 386 9.89 -15.66 6.59
C ALA A 386 11.00 -15.90 7.63
N ASP A 387 11.85 -16.90 7.41
CA ASP A 387 13.00 -17.17 8.27
C ASP A 387 14.00 -16.00 8.25
N TYR A 388 14.29 -15.42 7.07
CA TYR A 388 15.12 -14.24 6.93
C TYR A 388 14.52 -13.02 7.64
N TYR A 389 13.22 -12.75 7.40
CA TYR A 389 12.54 -11.58 7.94
C TYR A 389 12.54 -11.57 9.47
N ARG A 390 12.26 -12.73 10.10
CA ARG A 390 12.29 -12.88 11.56
C ARG A 390 13.67 -12.71 12.18
N GLN A 391 14.74 -12.97 11.44
CA GLN A 391 16.12 -12.75 11.89
C GLN A 391 16.55 -11.29 11.68
N LYS A 392 16.03 -10.63 10.65
CA LYS A 392 16.41 -9.27 10.25
C LYS A 392 15.67 -8.20 11.03
N LYS A 393 14.34 -8.36 11.23
CA LYS A 393 13.46 -7.33 11.78
C LYS A 393 13.21 -7.51 13.26
N THR A 394 13.25 -6.40 14.00
CA THR A 394 12.65 -6.31 15.33
C THR A 394 11.16 -5.99 15.18
N TYR A 395 10.38 -6.22 16.24
CA TYR A 395 8.92 -5.95 16.19
C TYR A 395 8.61 -4.48 15.91
N THR A 396 9.38 -3.56 16.45
CA THR A 396 9.12 -2.12 16.34
C THR A 396 9.79 -1.44 15.16
N GLU A 397 10.68 -2.14 14.47
CA GLU A 397 11.37 -1.58 13.29
C GLU A 397 10.38 -1.30 12.16
N PRO A 398 10.22 -0.03 11.71
CA PRO A 398 9.23 0.32 10.72
C PRO A 398 9.62 -0.12 9.31
N GLU A 399 8.61 -0.21 8.44
CA GLU A 399 8.77 -0.20 6.99
C GLU A 399 8.52 1.21 6.45
N CYS A 400 9.46 1.73 5.65
CA CYS A 400 9.43 3.07 5.10
C CYS A 400 9.58 3.06 3.59
N ALA A 401 8.86 3.95 2.91
CA ALA A 401 8.99 4.13 1.46
C ALA A 401 8.83 5.59 1.06
N LEU A 402 9.89 6.23 0.60
CA LEU A 402 9.77 7.50 -0.12
C LEU A 402 9.57 7.18 -1.60
N TRP A 403 8.32 7.25 -2.05
CA TRP A 403 7.88 6.85 -3.37
C TRP A 403 7.79 8.03 -4.32
N ARG A 404 8.21 7.83 -5.57
CA ARG A 404 8.13 8.83 -6.64
C ARG A 404 7.13 8.39 -7.71
N ASP A 405 6.58 9.35 -8.44
CA ASP A 405 5.73 9.04 -9.59
C ASP A 405 6.57 8.41 -10.71
N ILE A 406 6.42 7.10 -10.86
CA ILE A 406 7.04 6.32 -11.93
C ILE A 406 6.09 6.05 -13.10
N LEU A 407 4.79 6.35 -12.93
CA LEU A 407 3.79 6.12 -13.96
C LEU A 407 3.78 7.23 -15.01
N TYR A 408 3.77 8.48 -14.55
CA TYR A 408 3.74 9.65 -15.43
C TYR A 408 5.05 10.42 -15.46
N GLY A 409 5.98 10.11 -14.55
CA GLY A 409 7.26 10.80 -14.44
C GLY A 409 7.14 12.23 -13.94
N SER A 410 6.09 12.54 -13.17
CA SER A 410 5.95 13.83 -12.51
C SER A 410 6.86 13.93 -11.28
N ASP A 411 6.91 15.12 -10.69
CA ASP A 411 7.70 15.39 -9.48
C ASP A 411 7.00 14.97 -8.17
N LYS A 412 5.83 14.35 -8.24
CA LYS A 412 5.08 13.90 -7.08
C LYS A 412 5.86 12.91 -6.23
N GLN A 413 5.73 13.06 -4.92
CA GLN A 413 6.31 12.15 -3.93
C GLN A 413 5.29 11.85 -2.82
N LEU A 414 5.32 10.59 -2.33
CA LEU A 414 4.63 10.16 -1.13
C LEU A 414 5.63 9.47 -0.21
N PHE A 415 5.48 9.69 1.09
CA PHE A 415 6.20 8.89 2.07
C PHE A 415 5.23 8.01 2.85
N TRP A 416 5.49 6.71 2.82
CA TRP A 416 4.77 5.72 3.59
C TRP A 416 5.59 5.27 4.79
N TYR A 417 4.94 5.18 5.94
CA TYR A 417 5.47 4.67 7.19
C TYR A 417 4.51 3.63 7.75
N CYS A 418 5.04 2.49 8.20
CA CYS A 418 4.23 1.43 8.81
C CYS A 418 5.02 0.76 9.93
N ASP A 419 4.46 0.73 11.12
CA ASP A 419 4.97 0.04 12.31
C ASP A 419 3.81 -0.58 13.11
N PRO A 420 4.04 -1.20 14.30
CA PRO A 420 2.98 -1.76 15.12
C PRO A 420 1.97 -0.76 15.68
N PHE A 421 2.21 0.52 15.60
CA PHE A 421 1.37 1.55 16.19
C PHE A 421 0.55 2.30 15.16
N MET A 422 1.05 2.38 13.93
CA MET A 422 0.38 3.13 12.87
C MET A 422 0.81 2.71 11.47
N ARG A 423 -0.05 3.00 10.48
CA ARG A 423 0.31 3.22 9.09
C ARG A 423 0.01 4.66 8.75
N ALA A 424 0.97 5.36 8.18
CA ALA A 424 0.80 6.76 7.81
C ALA A 424 1.32 7.03 6.39
N CYS A 425 0.68 7.98 5.69
CA CYS A 425 1.14 8.49 4.41
C CYS A 425 1.26 10.01 4.46
N VAL A 426 2.45 10.53 4.10
CA VAL A 426 2.73 11.96 3.96
C VAL A 426 2.78 12.33 2.49
N ASN A 427 2.02 13.34 2.07
CA ASN A 427 1.92 13.78 0.69
C ASN A 427 2.65 15.11 0.46
N MET A 428 3.74 15.08 -0.28
CA MET A 428 4.53 16.26 -0.60
C MET A 428 3.84 17.20 -1.60
N ASP A 429 2.93 16.68 -2.41
CA ASP A 429 2.09 17.52 -3.29
C ASP A 429 1.09 18.40 -2.51
N GLN A 430 0.88 18.06 -1.24
CA GLN A 430 0.00 18.77 -0.30
C GLN A 430 0.78 19.32 0.91
N GLY A 431 1.96 19.88 0.67
CA GLY A 431 2.74 20.56 1.72
C GLY A 431 3.22 19.66 2.85
N GLY A 432 3.33 18.35 2.62
CA GLY A 432 3.67 17.38 3.65
C GLY A 432 2.50 17.03 4.56
N ALA A 433 1.27 17.17 4.08
CA ALA A 433 0.08 16.75 4.83
C ALA A 433 0.08 15.23 5.04
N ILE A 434 -0.39 14.78 6.21
CA ILE A 434 -0.68 13.36 6.45
C ILE A 434 -2.06 13.08 5.86
N VAL A 435 -2.13 12.17 4.90
CA VAL A 435 -3.31 11.90 4.06
C VAL A 435 -3.87 10.47 4.20
N ASP A 436 -3.16 9.60 4.89
CA ASP A 436 -3.63 8.29 5.39
C ASP A 436 -3.08 8.09 6.80
N LEU A 437 -3.93 7.64 7.73
CA LEU A 437 -3.55 7.27 9.08
C LEU A 437 -4.43 6.16 9.62
N ARG A 438 -3.80 5.02 9.91
CA ARG A 438 -4.42 3.84 10.54
C ARG A 438 -3.89 3.67 11.96
N PRO A 439 -4.75 3.64 12.98
CA PRO A 439 -4.33 3.58 14.39
C PRO A 439 -4.11 2.12 14.84
N TYR A 440 -3.03 1.48 14.43
CA TYR A 440 -2.72 0.10 14.80
C TYR A 440 -2.47 -0.11 16.30
N ALA A 441 -2.18 0.94 17.05
CA ALA A 441 -1.96 0.87 18.50
C ALA A 441 -3.12 0.21 19.28
N ALA A 442 -4.34 0.32 18.79
CA ALA A 442 -5.50 -0.30 19.42
C ALA A 442 -5.51 -1.84 19.28
N LYS A 443 -4.88 -2.41 18.24
CA LYS A 443 -4.95 -3.83 17.88
C LYS A 443 -6.39 -4.34 17.85
N LEU A 444 -7.25 -3.56 17.22
CA LEU A 444 -8.68 -3.80 17.20
C LEU A 444 -9.01 -5.17 16.63
N GLU A 445 -9.73 -5.98 17.37
CA GLU A 445 -10.30 -7.23 16.87
C GLU A 445 -11.44 -6.92 15.89
N TRP A 446 -11.32 -7.44 14.68
CA TRP A 446 -12.32 -7.17 13.65
C TRP A 446 -12.81 -8.47 13.03
N PRO A 447 -14.00 -8.95 13.41
CA PRO A 447 -14.51 -10.23 12.93
C PRO A 447 -14.92 -10.14 11.47
N VAL A 448 -14.54 -11.16 10.70
CA VAL A 448 -14.96 -11.33 9.31
C VAL A 448 -15.55 -12.72 9.12
N GLY A 449 -16.61 -12.83 8.37
CA GLY A 449 -17.23 -14.11 8.04
C GLY A 449 -18.73 -14.02 7.82
N ILE A 450 -19.36 -15.19 7.71
CA ILE A 450 -20.82 -15.28 7.61
C ILE A 450 -21.44 -14.72 8.88
N GLY A 451 -22.39 -13.80 8.69
CA GLY A 451 -23.08 -13.16 9.82
C GLY A 451 -22.43 -11.87 10.30
N THR A 452 -21.31 -11.45 9.75
CA THR A 452 -20.82 -10.09 9.93
C THR A 452 -21.78 -9.14 9.23
N LYS A 453 -22.08 -8.02 9.88
CA LYS A 453 -23.05 -7.05 9.40
C LYS A 453 -22.61 -6.40 8.08
N HIS A 454 -21.29 -6.23 7.92
CA HIS A 454 -20.67 -5.62 6.74
C HIS A 454 -19.37 -6.34 6.38
N VAL A 455 -19.12 -6.52 5.10
CA VAL A 455 -17.85 -7.10 4.60
C VAL A 455 -16.66 -6.19 4.88
N THR A 456 -16.90 -4.90 4.95
CA THR A 456 -15.92 -3.88 5.35
C THR A 456 -15.44 -4.01 6.78
N ASP A 457 -16.12 -4.77 7.62
CA ASP A 457 -15.64 -5.11 8.95
C ASP A 457 -14.30 -5.87 8.92
N ALA A 458 -13.89 -6.35 7.75
CA ALA A 458 -12.57 -6.90 7.52
C ALA A 458 -11.46 -5.85 7.41
N SER A 459 -11.82 -4.60 7.16
CA SER A 459 -10.85 -3.53 6.95
C SER A 459 -10.43 -2.91 8.28
N TYR A 460 -9.12 -2.65 8.46
CA TYR A 460 -8.67 -1.90 9.63
C TYR A 460 -9.14 -0.43 9.51
N PRO A 461 -9.76 0.15 10.55
CA PRO A 461 -10.33 1.48 10.48
C PRO A 461 -9.26 2.57 10.30
N PHE A 462 -9.67 3.71 9.77
CA PHE A 462 -8.82 4.88 9.60
C PHE A 462 -9.26 6.04 10.49
N LEU A 463 -8.33 6.95 10.76
CA LEU A 463 -8.57 8.28 11.29
C LEU A 463 -8.42 9.33 10.20
N ILE A 464 -7.51 9.10 9.27
CA ILE A 464 -7.33 9.93 8.08
C ILE A 464 -7.36 9.01 6.87
N GLN A 465 -8.17 9.38 5.90
CA GLN A 465 -8.16 8.84 4.55
C GLN A 465 -8.67 9.92 3.60
N GLU A 466 -7.75 10.67 3.02
CA GLU A 466 -8.09 11.82 2.17
C GLU A 466 -8.84 11.40 0.91
N LYS A 467 -8.48 10.27 0.32
CA LYS A 467 -9.12 9.80 -0.91
C LYS A 467 -10.07 8.64 -0.66
N TYR A 468 -11.32 8.97 -0.50
CA TYR A 468 -12.41 8.00 -0.52
C TYR A 468 -12.79 7.68 -1.95
N ARG A 469 -12.53 6.45 -2.37
CA ARG A 469 -12.90 6.02 -3.72
C ARG A 469 -13.86 4.87 -3.80
N ALA A 470 -14.35 4.37 -2.72
CA ALA A 470 -15.48 3.48 -2.76
C ALA A 470 -16.68 4.28 -3.24
N GLY A 471 -17.28 3.93 -4.35
CA GLY A 471 -18.43 4.63 -4.94
C GLY A 471 -19.68 4.73 -4.06
N TYR A 472 -19.57 4.29 -2.81
CA TYR A 472 -20.58 4.39 -1.77
C TYR A 472 -20.54 5.70 -1.00
N PHE A 473 -19.45 6.47 -1.09
CA PHE A 473 -19.23 7.67 -0.30
C PHE A 473 -19.02 8.91 -1.16
N THR A 474 -19.68 8.97 -2.29
CA THR A 474 -19.58 10.12 -3.20
C THR A 474 -19.93 11.45 -2.55
N HIS A 475 -20.73 11.45 -1.51
CA HIS A 475 -21.08 12.64 -0.74
C HIS A 475 -20.00 13.08 0.27
N TYR A 476 -19.02 12.22 0.55
CA TYR A 476 -17.84 12.58 1.34
C TYR A 476 -16.63 12.96 0.48
N ALA A 477 -16.69 12.74 -0.80
CA ALA A 477 -15.55 12.88 -1.72
C ALA A 477 -14.97 14.30 -1.81
N GLY A 478 -15.64 15.30 -1.26
CA GLY A 478 -15.14 16.67 -1.18
C GLY A 478 -14.67 17.10 0.21
N GLU A 479 -14.76 16.20 1.20
CA GLU A 479 -14.50 16.50 2.60
C GLU A 479 -13.34 15.64 3.12
N GLY A 480 -12.24 15.59 2.39
CA GLY A 480 -11.08 14.77 2.73
C GLY A 480 -10.58 14.99 4.15
N THR A 481 -10.22 13.90 4.82
CA THR A 481 -9.58 13.95 6.13
C THR A 481 -8.08 14.14 5.97
N VAL A 482 -7.46 14.96 6.79
CA VAL A 482 -6.06 15.36 6.64
C VAL A 482 -5.50 15.88 7.96
N ARG A 483 -4.18 15.75 8.14
CA ARG A 483 -3.42 16.55 9.09
C ARG A 483 -2.54 17.52 8.33
N SER A 484 -2.73 18.81 8.55
CA SER A 484 -2.00 19.88 7.88
C SER A 484 -1.99 21.16 8.70
N ALA A 485 -1.63 22.27 8.07
CA ALA A 485 -1.63 23.57 8.71
C ALA A 485 -2.07 24.69 7.75
N LYS A 486 -2.46 25.81 8.33
CA LYS A 486 -2.73 27.06 7.63
C LYS A 486 -1.92 28.19 8.27
N LEU A 487 -1.44 29.09 7.44
CA LEU A 487 -0.86 30.35 7.89
C LEU A 487 -1.83 31.50 7.59
N LYS A 488 -1.91 32.45 8.51
CA LYS A 488 -2.77 33.63 8.35
C LYS A 488 -2.04 34.90 8.74
N HIS A 489 -2.17 35.93 7.91
CA HIS A 489 -1.60 37.24 8.12
C HIS A 489 -2.55 38.33 7.61
N ASN A 490 -2.86 39.34 8.44
CA ASN A 490 -3.71 40.47 8.09
C ASN A 490 -5.05 40.11 7.42
N GLY A 491 -5.63 38.95 7.81
CA GLY A 491 -6.91 38.47 7.26
C GLY A 491 -6.79 37.61 5.99
N GLU A 492 -5.59 37.46 5.41
CA GLU A 492 -5.31 36.50 4.36
C GLU A 492 -4.93 35.15 4.98
N GLU A 493 -5.38 34.04 4.35
CA GLU A 493 -5.12 32.69 4.79
C GLU A 493 -4.53 31.86 3.64
N VAL A 494 -3.46 31.14 3.90
CA VAL A 494 -2.85 30.17 2.96
C VAL A 494 -2.88 28.79 3.59
N ASP A 495 -3.54 27.86 2.91
CA ASP A 495 -3.56 26.45 3.30
C ASP A 495 -2.30 25.75 2.76
N LEU A 496 -1.52 25.15 3.64
CA LEU A 496 -0.29 24.43 3.25
C LEU A 496 -0.56 23.21 2.37
N CYS A 497 -1.78 22.67 2.38
CA CYS A 497 -2.17 21.61 1.43
C CYS A 497 -2.11 22.08 -0.04
N LEU A 498 -2.03 23.38 -0.30
CA LEU A 498 -1.86 23.96 -1.65
C LEU A 498 -0.38 24.15 -2.03
N CYS A 499 0.54 23.94 -1.10
CA CYS A 499 1.97 24.16 -1.28
C CYS A 499 2.66 22.86 -1.69
N ARG A 500 3.05 22.73 -2.94
CA ARG A 500 3.81 21.60 -3.43
C ARG A 500 5.27 21.68 -3.00
N THR A 501 5.85 20.57 -2.55
CA THR A 501 7.24 20.48 -2.12
C THR A 501 7.84 19.10 -2.46
N LYS A 502 9.11 18.91 -2.13
CA LYS A 502 9.82 17.60 -2.16
C LYS A 502 10.36 17.30 -0.77
N ALA A 503 10.66 16.05 -0.51
CA ALA A 503 11.23 15.65 0.76
C ALA A 503 12.55 14.89 0.61
N HIS A 504 13.40 15.07 1.61
CA HIS A 504 14.62 14.32 1.85
C HIS A 504 14.44 13.47 3.09
N PHE A 505 14.75 12.18 2.96
CA PHE A 505 14.74 11.27 4.09
C PHE A 505 16.09 11.21 4.77
N SER A 506 16.07 11.20 6.10
CA SER A 506 17.21 10.87 6.94
C SER A 506 16.79 10.03 8.13
N GLN A 507 17.76 9.39 8.77
CA GLN A 507 17.55 8.61 9.98
C GLN A 507 18.57 9.05 11.03
N GLU A 508 18.08 9.35 12.23
CA GLU A 508 18.90 9.69 13.39
C GLU A 508 18.55 8.74 14.55
N GLY A 509 19.42 7.77 14.79
CA GLY A 509 19.12 6.70 15.76
C GLY A 509 17.86 5.94 15.35
N ASN A 510 16.84 5.95 16.23
CA ASN A 510 15.55 5.31 16.02
C ASN A 510 14.50 6.23 15.35
N THR A 511 14.87 7.46 14.98
CA THR A 511 13.95 8.42 14.40
C THR A 511 14.10 8.48 12.88
N ARG A 512 12.98 8.35 12.17
CA ARG A 512 12.88 8.56 10.72
C ARG A 512 12.40 9.97 10.48
N ILE A 513 13.14 10.73 9.68
CA ILE A 513 12.94 12.18 9.50
C ILE A 513 12.73 12.49 8.03
N LEU A 514 11.67 13.19 7.73
CA LEU A 514 11.41 13.82 6.44
C LEU A 514 11.64 15.33 6.56
N THR A 515 12.64 15.84 5.90
CA THR A 515 12.85 17.28 5.75
C THR A 515 12.33 17.70 4.40
N LEU A 516 11.31 18.55 4.39
CA LEU A 516 10.71 19.06 3.17
C LEU A 516 11.51 20.27 2.66
N ASP A 517 11.61 20.41 1.34
CA ASP A 517 12.18 21.59 0.73
C ASP A 517 11.36 22.83 1.16
N PRO A 518 12.02 23.94 1.47
CA PRO A 518 11.33 25.16 1.87
C PRO A 518 10.39 25.67 0.79
N VAL A 519 9.25 26.20 1.21
CA VAL A 519 8.27 26.86 0.35
C VAL A 519 8.16 28.32 0.70
N ASP A 520 8.03 29.17 -0.32
CA ASP A 520 7.73 30.59 -0.13
C ASP A 520 6.22 30.78 -0.13
N ILE A 521 5.69 31.36 0.94
CA ILE A 521 4.28 31.65 1.16
C ILE A 521 4.10 33.15 1.03
N GLU A 522 3.30 33.56 0.06
CA GLU A 522 3.06 34.94 -0.30
C GLU A 522 1.77 35.43 0.32
N PHE A 523 1.84 36.50 1.12
CA PHE A 523 0.75 37.38 1.52
C PHE A 523 0.91 38.73 0.79
N TYR A 524 -0.11 39.56 0.81
CA TYR A 524 -0.09 40.85 0.12
C TYR A 524 1.11 41.72 0.50
N ASP A 525 1.47 41.72 1.78
CA ASP A 525 2.52 42.58 2.39
C ASP A 525 3.67 41.80 3.04
N LEU A 526 3.64 40.45 2.99
CA LEU A 526 4.63 39.63 3.65
C LEU A 526 4.92 38.34 2.85
N THR A 527 6.20 38.05 2.67
CA THR A 527 6.66 36.72 2.18
C THR A 527 7.27 35.92 3.33
N VAL A 528 6.84 34.69 3.49
CA VAL A 528 7.31 33.77 4.54
C VAL A 528 7.93 32.54 3.91
N LYS A 529 9.20 32.27 4.23
CA LYS A 529 9.88 31.04 3.82
C LYS A 529 9.75 29.99 4.92
N LEU A 530 8.90 28.98 4.65
CA LEU A 530 8.58 27.91 5.59
C LEU A 530 9.26 26.60 5.20
N GLN A 531 9.83 25.90 6.19
CA GLN A 531 10.27 24.51 6.09
C GLN A 531 9.45 23.64 7.04
N THR A 532 8.99 22.49 6.51
CA THR A 532 8.29 21.47 7.31
C THR A 532 9.23 20.27 7.55
N ILE A 533 9.21 19.75 8.77
CA ILE A 533 9.92 18.52 9.15
C ILE A 533 8.91 17.57 9.79
N VAL A 534 8.83 16.34 9.30
CA VAL A 534 7.97 15.28 9.85
C VAL A 534 8.85 14.17 10.40
N SER A 535 8.62 13.78 11.65
CA SER A 535 9.43 12.78 12.33
C SER A 535 8.58 11.67 12.92
N PHE A 536 9.09 10.45 12.79
CA PHE A 536 8.52 9.21 13.33
C PHE A 536 9.59 8.53 14.18
N GLU A 537 9.33 8.33 15.45
CA GLU A 537 10.23 7.62 16.36
C GLU A 537 9.80 6.15 16.48
N GLU A 538 10.73 5.24 16.24
CA GLU A 538 10.49 3.81 16.35
C GLU A 538 10.03 3.43 17.76
N GLY A 539 8.94 2.64 17.84
CA GLY A 539 8.34 2.25 19.11
C GLY A 539 7.43 3.30 19.72
N SER A 540 7.24 4.44 19.06
CA SER A 540 6.35 5.53 19.49
C SER A 540 5.08 5.53 18.65
N SER A 541 3.94 5.79 19.28
CA SER A 541 2.68 6.05 18.60
C SER A 541 2.45 7.53 18.25
N ALA A 542 3.51 8.33 18.26
CA ALA A 542 3.42 9.77 18.01
C ALA A 542 4.11 10.17 16.69
N ILE A 543 3.50 11.12 15.99
CA ILE A 543 4.05 11.80 14.82
C ILE A 543 4.33 13.24 15.18
N LYS A 544 5.59 13.67 15.06
CA LYS A 544 6.00 15.06 15.29
C LYS A 544 6.04 15.82 13.97
N ILE A 545 5.43 17.00 13.92
CA ILE A 545 5.58 17.94 12.82
C ILE A 545 6.18 19.24 13.36
N GLU A 546 7.23 19.71 12.70
CA GLU A 546 7.84 21.00 13.00
C GLU A 546 7.61 21.95 11.83
N ARG A 547 7.10 23.13 12.12
CA ARG A 547 6.98 24.25 11.19
C ARG A 547 8.06 25.26 11.56
N LYS A 548 9.03 25.44 10.66
CA LYS A 548 10.19 26.31 10.86
C LYS A 548 10.14 27.46 9.88
N ILE A 549 10.05 28.67 10.40
CA ILE A 549 10.26 29.87 9.60
C ILE A 549 11.77 30.05 9.37
N LEU A 550 12.19 30.02 8.14
CA LEU A 550 13.58 30.27 7.76
C LEU A 550 13.84 31.76 7.59
N GLU A 551 12.86 32.48 7.06
CA GLU A 551 12.96 33.92 6.78
C GLU A 551 11.58 34.50 6.59
N MET A 552 11.36 35.75 7.09
CA MET A 552 10.26 36.61 6.73
C MET A 552 10.78 37.89 6.08
N SER A 553 10.09 38.40 5.05
CA SER A 553 10.46 39.68 4.41
C SER A 553 10.40 40.86 5.35
N ASP A 554 9.57 40.83 6.39
CA ASP A 554 9.61 41.69 7.59
C ASP A 554 9.92 40.81 8.80
N PRO A 555 11.12 40.89 9.39
CA PRO A 555 11.48 40.11 10.57
C PRO A 555 10.71 40.43 11.85
N ASN A 556 9.99 41.58 11.87
CA ASN A 556 9.14 41.99 13.00
C ASN A 556 7.69 41.52 12.84
N ALA A 557 7.34 40.96 11.66
CA ALA A 557 6.02 40.42 11.43
C ALA A 557 5.78 39.17 12.28
N GLU A 558 4.52 38.93 12.55
CA GLU A 558 4.02 37.75 13.23
C GLU A 558 2.89 37.17 12.38
N VAL A 559 2.90 35.85 12.15
CA VAL A 559 1.82 35.16 11.47
C VAL A 559 1.09 34.22 12.42
N GLU A 560 -0.18 34.03 12.21
CA GLU A 560 -0.97 33.03 12.92
C GLU A 560 -0.72 31.65 12.21
N LEU A 561 -0.39 30.66 13.02
CA LEU A 561 -0.25 29.26 12.59
C LEU A 561 -1.40 28.45 13.17
N ASN A 562 -2.26 27.92 12.32
CA ASN A 562 -3.26 26.92 12.70
C ASN A 562 -2.75 25.54 12.26
N GLU A 563 -2.31 24.73 13.22
CA GLU A 563 -1.94 23.32 13.00
C GLU A 563 -3.13 22.44 13.40
N TYR A 564 -3.60 21.56 12.51
CA TYR A 564 -4.83 20.83 12.74
C TYR A 564 -4.80 19.41 12.18
N ILE A 565 -5.69 18.57 12.70
CA ILE A 565 -6.14 17.32 12.13
C ILE A 565 -7.65 17.41 11.90
N VAL A 566 -8.08 17.11 10.68
CA VAL A 566 -9.46 16.74 10.39
C VAL A 566 -9.48 15.23 10.29
N ALA A 567 -10.12 14.57 11.22
CA ALA A 567 -10.22 13.12 11.29
C ALA A 567 -11.65 12.66 11.15
N CYS A 568 -11.78 11.41 10.69
CA CYS A 568 -13.04 10.72 10.60
C CYS A 568 -12.84 9.31 11.13
N TYR A 569 -13.71 8.87 11.99
CA TYR A 569 -13.79 7.45 12.26
C TYR A 569 -14.37 6.75 11.05
N GLY A 570 -13.70 5.71 10.56
CA GLY A 570 -14.28 4.93 9.50
C GLY A 570 -13.52 3.66 9.15
N THR A 571 -14.30 2.78 8.60
CA THR A 571 -13.88 1.74 7.67
C THR A 571 -14.25 2.22 6.27
N THR A 572 -14.27 1.35 5.29
CA THR A 572 -14.69 1.71 3.93
C THR A 572 -16.21 1.82 3.77
N GLU A 573 -16.98 1.64 4.83
CA GLU A 573 -18.44 1.80 4.84
C GLU A 573 -18.90 2.83 5.87
N TYR A 574 -20.05 3.45 5.53
CA TYR A 574 -20.74 4.36 6.45
C TYR A 574 -21.16 3.59 7.70
N SER A 575 -20.79 4.12 8.85
CA SER A 575 -21.32 3.68 10.13
C SER A 575 -22.33 4.70 10.64
N GLU A 576 -23.57 4.29 10.81
CA GLU A 576 -24.60 5.12 11.43
C GLU A 576 -24.32 5.31 12.94
N ASP A 577 -23.42 4.51 13.51
CA ASP A 577 -23.19 4.45 14.95
C ASP A 577 -21.92 5.21 15.34
N MET A 578 -22.00 6.52 15.29
CA MET A 578 -20.95 7.44 15.76
C MET A 578 -21.16 7.90 17.20
N MET A 579 -22.08 7.26 17.90
CA MET A 579 -22.40 7.62 19.29
C MET A 579 -21.24 7.34 20.24
N GLY A 580 -20.99 8.23 21.16
CA GLY A 580 -19.99 8.03 22.20
C GLY A 580 -18.59 8.59 21.90
N ILE A 581 -18.38 9.26 20.76
CA ILE A 581 -17.15 10.04 20.57
C ILE A 581 -17.16 11.22 21.55
N THR A 582 -16.07 11.37 22.29
CA THR A 582 -15.86 12.49 23.21
C THR A 582 -14.66 13.29 22.76
N LEU A 583 -14.85 14.60 22.56
CA LEU A 583 -13.79 15.56 22.32
C LEU A 583 -13.43 16.26 23.63
N SER A 584 -12.18 16.62 23.86
CA SER A 584 -11.75 17.28 25.08
C SER A 584 -10.59 18.22 24.87
N THR A 585 -10.52 19.24 25.73
CA THR A 585 -9.34 20.09 25.90
C THR A 585 -8.85 19.95 27.34
N LYS A 586 -7.53 19.92 27.53
CA LYS A 586 -6.91 19.79 28.84
C LYS A 586 -5.92 20.91 29.08
N LYS A 587 -5.97 21.50 30.30
CA LYS A 587 -4.92 22.37 30.81
C LYS A 587 -4.61 21.98 32.26
N SER A 588 -3.41 21.52 32.52
CA SER A 588 -3.01 20.95 33.81
C SER A 588 -3.95 19.78 34.20
N GLU A 589 -4.68 19.94 35.30
CA GLU A 589 -5.65 18.93 35.76
C GLU A 589 -7.10 19.24 35.30
N GLU A 590 -7.32 20.39 34.65
CA GLU A 590 -8.65 20.76 34.16
C GLU A 590 -8.90 20.15 32.80
N VAL A 591 -9.94 19.31 32.68
CA VAL A 591 -10.40 18.70 31.43
C VAL A 591 -11.82 19.20 31.16
N GLU A 592 -12.02 19.82 30.00
CA GLU A 592 -13.33 20.14 29.48
C GLU A 592 -13.68 19.16 28.36
N THR A 593 -14.91 18.69 28.32
CA THR A 593 -15.39 17.66 27.39
C THR A 593 -16.57 18.11 26.57
N LEU A 594 -16.64 17.61 25.35
CA LEU A 594 -17.72 17.82 24.39
C LEU A 594 -18.12 16.45 23.81
N ASP A 595 -19.28 15.95 24.23
CA ASP A 595 -19.83 14.72 23.64
C ASP A 595 -20.32 15.01 22.21
N TYR A 596 -19.93 14.18 21.28
CA TYR A 596 -20.18 14.41 19.85
C TYR A 596 -21.66 14.26 19.49
N GLU A 597 -22.28 15.31 18.97
CA GLU A 597 -23.71 15.37 18.65
C GLU A 597 -24.02 15.85 17.21
N TYR A 598 -23.02 15.98 16.33
CA TYR A 598 -23.18 16.49 14.95
C TYR A 598 -23.75 17.92 14.85
N LYS A 599 -23.45 18.77 15.81
CA LYS A 599 -24.00 20.14 15.89
C LYS A 599 -23.02 21.23 15.50
N CYS A 600 -21.86 20.86 14.96
CA CYS A 600 -20.78 21.80 14.63
C CYS A 600 -20.33 22.66 15.80
N ARG A 601 -20.47 22.15 17.04
CA ARG A 601 -20.00 22.86 18.22
C ARG A 601 -18.47 22.88 18.24
N GLU A 602 -17.95 23.92 18.82
CA GLU A 602 -16.51 24.12 19.00
C GLU A 602 -16.23 24.48 20.45
N MET A 603 -15.11 24.01 20.95
CA MET A 603 -14.63 24.33 22.30
C MET A 603 -13.16 24.68 22.21
N GLU A 604 -12.80 25.81 22.84
CA GLU A 604 -11.43 26.33 22.84
C GLU A 604 -10.91 26.47 24.27
N LYS A 605 -9.60 26.26 24.44
CA LYS A 605 -8.89 26.42 25.69
C LYS A 605 -7.56 27.13 25.48
N ALA A 606 -7.38 28.28 26.10
CA ALA A 606 -6.10 28.99 26.07
C ALA A 606 -5.03 28.22 26.86
N ASP A 607 -3.83 28.15 26.28
CA ASP A 607 -2.69 27.38 26.81
C ASP A 607 -3.04 25.90 27.11
N ALA A 608 -3.84 25.26 26.24
CA ALA A 608 -4.16 23.85 26.38
C ALA A 608 -2.90 23.00 26.24
N ASP A 609 -2.66 22.10 27.18
CA ASP A 609 -1.58 21.12 27.11
C ASP A 609 -1.89 20.02 26.10
N GLU A 610 -3.19 19.67 25.95
CA GLU A 610 -3.65 18.62 25.06
C GLU A 610 -5.06 18.92 24.52
N VAL A 611 -5.28 18.60 23.26
CA VAL A 611 -6.61 18.44 22.66
C VAL A 611 -6.77 16.99 22.24
N ARG A 612 -7.94 16.36 22.48
CA ARG A 612 -8.09 14.92 22.36
C ARG A 612 -9.47 14.54 21.86
N ALA A 613 -9.53 13.42 21.10
CA ALA A 613 -10.74 12.69 20.77
C ALA A 613 -10.62 11.23 21.23
N VAL A 614 -11.67 10.73 21.86
CA VAL A 614 -11.82 9.32 22.23
C VAL A 614 -12.91 8.72 21.36
N ILE A 615 -12.60 7.61 20.69
CA ILE A 615 -13.45 6.96 19.71
C ILE A 615 -13.65 5.50 20.15
N PRO A 616 -14.71 5.23 20.96
CA PRO A 616 -14.92 3.90 21.55
C PRO A 616 -15.12 2.79 20.51
N GLN A 617 -15.73 3.10 19.38
CA GLN A 617 -16.03 2.14 18.31
C GLN A 617 -14.80 1.46 17.73
N ILE A 618 -13.66 2.14 17.78
CA ILE A 618 -12.37 1.62 17.32
C ILE A 618 -11.34 1.57 18.45
N GLU A 619 -11.78 1.63 19.71
CA GLU A 619 -10.93 1.56 20.89
C GLU A 619 -9.71 2.49 20.81
N THR A 620 -9.86 3.64 20.17
CA THR A 620 -8.75 4.55 19.87
C THR A 620 -8.97 5.92 20.49
N ALA A 621 -7.91 6.49 21.04
CA ALA A 621 -7.82 7.90 21.33
C ALA A 621 -6.74 8.54 20.46
N VAL A 622 -7.03 9.74 19.98
CA VAL A 622 -6.07 10.58 19.25
C VAL A 622 -5.94 11.91 19.96
N SER A 623 -4.72 12.36 20.20
CA SER A 623 -4.47 13.64 20.84
C SER A 623 -3.41 14.46 20.09
N MET A 624 -3.51 15.78 20.23
CA MET A 624 -2.48 16.72 19.80
C MET A 624 -1.97 17.53 20.97
N SER A 625 -0.68 17.86 20.92
CA SER A 625 -0.02 18.82 21.82
C SER A 625 0.94 19.70 21.03
N THR A 626 1.35 20.84 21.60
CA THR A 626 2.28 21.78 20.96
C THR A 626 3.25 22.37 21.98
N ASN A 627 4.42 22.85 21.49
CA ASN A 627 5.37 23.62 22.29
C ASN A 627 5.18 25.14 22.11
N ALA A 628 4.19 25.58 21.34
CA ALA A 628 3.97 27.01 21.10
C ALA A 628 3.41 27.68 22.34
N GLU A 629 4.11 28.69 22.84
CA GLU A 629 3.64 29.51 23.99
C GLU A 629 2.38 30.31 23.62
N GLY A 630 1.40 30.36 24.52
CA GLY A 630 0.16 31.08 24.31
C GLY A 630 -0.77 30.47 23.26
N ALA A 631 -0.53 29.23 22.86
CA ALA A 631 -1.37 28.53 21.88
C ALA A 631 -2.79 28.32 22.45
N VAL A 632 -3.78 28.42 21.58
CA VAL A 632 -5.18 28.09 21.89
C VAL A 632 -5.48 26.72 21.25
N GLY A 633 -5.66 25.71 22.09
CA GLY A 633 -6.14 24.41 21.67
C GLY A 633 -7.64 24.42 21.41
N TYR A 634 -8.09 23.74 20.38
CA TYR A 634 -9.51 23.66 20.07
C TYR A 634 -9.91 22.28 19.59
N VAL A 635 -11.18 21.96 19.82
CA VAL A 635 -11.86 20.78 19.28
C VAL A 635 -13.16 21.20 18.64
N LYS A 636 -13.55 20.53 17.54
CA LYS A 636 -14.75 20.88 16.79
C LYS A 636 -15.44 19.65 16.25
N GLU A 637 -16.75 19.63 16.36
CA GLU A 637 -17.61 18.65 15.70
C GLU A 637 -17.78 18.96 14.21
N GLY A 638 -17.96 17.92 13.40
CA GLY A 638 -18.52 18.04 12.06
C GLY A 638 -20.04 18.20 12.06
N TYR A 639 -20.61 18.20 10.88
CA TYR A 639 -22.07 18.31 10.70
C TYR A 639 -22.73 16.96 10.40
N ALA A 640 -24.06 16.93 10.37
CA ALA A 640 -24.92 15.75 10.48
C ALA A 640 -24.69 14.60 9.47
N PHE A 641 -23.99 14.84 8.39
CA PHE A 641 -23.72 13.80 7.38
C PHE A 641 -22.25 13.38 7.30
N SER A 642 -21.40 13.98 8.12
CA SER A 642 -19.99 13.67 8.15
C SER A 642 -19.54 13.38 9.58
N PRO A 643 -19.07 12.17 9.88
CA PRO A 643 -18.55 11.83 11.19
C PRO A 643 -17.17 12.45 11.47
N MET A 644 -16.88 13.58 10.87
CA MET A 644 -15.61 14.27 11.02
C MET A 644 -15.54 15.10 12.29
N PHE A 645 -14.37 15.17 12.86
CA PHE A 645 -14.05 16.09 13.92
C PHE A 645 -12.70 16.75 13.66
N THR A 646 -12.48 17.90 14.25
CA THR A 646 -11.21 18.63 14.17
C THR A 646 -10.58 18.75 15.54
N LEU A 647 -9.28 18.51 15.62
CA LEU A 647 -8.42 18.87 16.73
C LEU A 647 -7.37 19.82 16.21
N GLY A 648 -7.04 20.87 16.94
CA GLY A 648 -6.03 21.79 16.47
C GLY A 648 -5.52 22.78 17.50
N TYR A 649 -4.52 23.54 17.09
CA TYR A 649 -3.91 24.63 17.83
C TYR A 649 -3.79 25.87 16.95
N ASN A 650 -4.30 26.98 17.45
CA ASN A 650 -3.99 28.32 16.94
C ASN A 650 -2.84 28.89 17.74
N SER A 651 -1.75 29.22 17.09
CA SER A 651 -0.56 29.80 17.70
C SER A 651 -0.01 30.94 16.84
N LYS A 652 1.01 31.61 17.32
CA LYS A 652 1.75 32.63 16.59
C LYS A 652 3.16 32.09 16.31
N ILE A 653 3.70 32.44 15.17
CA ILE A 653 5.07 32.09 14.79
C ILE A 653 5.78 33.29 14.16
N LYS A 654 7.05 33.51 14.53
CA LYS A 654 7.89 34.63 14.12
C LYS A 654 9.06 34.20 13.24
N ASP A 655 9.75 35.20 12.73
CA ASP A 655 10.97 34.95 11.95
C ASP A 655 11.96 34.06 12.72
N LYS A 656 12.50 33.02 12.05
CA LYS A 656 13.47 32.04 12.59
C LYS A 656 12.96 31.18 13.76
N GLU A 657 11.68 31.22 14.04
CA GLU A 657 11.06 30.37 15.06
C GLU A 657 10.70 28.99 14.53
N VAL A 658 10.58 28.03 15.47
CA VAL A 658 10.12 26.66 15.21
C VAL A 658 8.99 26.33 16.14
N VAL A 659 7.86 25.98 15.58
CA VAL A 659 6.72 25.41 16.31
C VAL A 659 6.65 23.91 16.02
N ALA A 660 6.64 23.10 17.06
CA ALA A 660 6.46 21.66 16.99
C ALA A 660 5.11 21.25 17.54
N THR A 661 4.45 20.34 16.83
CA THR A 661 3.21 19.70 17.27
C THR A 661 3.35 18.18 17.18
N TRP A 662 2.78 17.49 18.16
CA TRP A 662 2.73 16.03 18.21
C TRP A 662 1.31 15.56 18.01
N LEU A 663 1.13 14.54 17.19
CA LEU A 663 -0.11 13.77 17.09
C LEU A 663 0.17 12.39 17.67
N LYS A 664 -0.56 11.98 18.71
CA LYS A 664 -0.38 10.73 19.40
C LYS A 664 -1.61 9.84 19.27
N LEU A 665 -1.38 8.55 19.03
CA LEU A 665 -2.39 7.50 18.97
C LEU A 665 -2.28 6.61 20.20
N GLU A 666 -3.41 6.30 20.82
CA GLU A 666 -3.45 5.44 22.01
C GLU A 666 -4.63 4.47 21.92
N LYS A 667 -4.50 3.32 22.54
CA LYS A 667 -5.66 2.49 22.83
C LYS A 667 -6.53 3.21 23.84
N ALA A 668 -7.80 3.44 23.54
CA ALA A 668 -8.76 3.95 24.51
C ALA A 668 -9.15 2.83 25.49
N ASN A 669 -9.13 3.13 26.78
CA ASN A 669 -9.54 2.19 27.83
C ASN A 669 -11.05 2.24 28.03
#